data_edf3e15dea69e657e08d6fe6c1f01389
#
_entry.id   edf3e15dea69e657e08d6fe6c1f01389
#
_cell.length_a   1.000
_cell.length_b   1.000
_cell.length_c   1.000
_cell.angle_alpha   90.00
_cell.angle_beta   90.00
_cell.angle_gamma   90.00
#
_symmetry.space_group_name_H-M   'P 1'
#
loop_
_entity.id
_entity.type
_entity.pdbx_description
1 polymer ?
#
loop_
_entity_poly.entity_id
_entity_poly.type
_entity_poly.pdbx_seq_one_letter_code
_entity_poly.pdbx_strand_id
1 'polypeptide(L)'
;MKPDPEQAARLRAAIHALEAQRALLGDAVVDVAIGPLRAQLAALASSAPARRHQRRQVTVLFADITGYTTLSEHVDPERIGNMLGQFWGDVDALVRERRGRVYSHMGDGIMAVWSDTASSEDDAEQAVRTGLAMLEMIHSQGLLVAGTRVEAKMRVGINTGLAHVTDRDGQTATGDTVNVAARLQAAAEPGTLLISRSTFRQVRGVFEFADAGELALKGRAQPVQAYRVMRPLPRAFPAPRRGIEGVDTDLVGRAAPRQVLRARLLRATRASEPSLTVLVGEPGIGKSRMLSECRDMLETGIGPVRYFEGRAYLDSMRQPYALLRNIISHRFQIGDDEDPVTAIQKLAVGVSGLIGPKAGRIADSVGWLLGLAAQKGSESTADSTYRRNAAIRDTIDFFAAVAAGDLPAMLFLDDLQWADDASLDLLEQVLAAAAPGLSLIVAARPALLSRRPAWGADGSLHARQTALHLDPLDAAAAGRLVDQILAPADHVPPALRERLVAQSSGNPFHLEELIRMLIDDGVISTRGPWRIDMGRLDSERVPDTLVGVLQGRLDHLDAAEFRVLQVASVFGRCFWDGALAAVLHEMAGPDALPIDVPAVLQSLLGAELICRVAGSRFGGAAEAEFRHDVLRAVAYDTLPLDERPRLHRCAADWLVPAAGDRGDEHALVIAEHLDKAVQRSEAADWYLRAARRAAAQALFTDALRLFAEAVDRLEDPARRIDVLLEQIYTMVTAGRHDDAKCLLQPMLAPDSRVSMSQQLRARSEMARIHALRDGDFQTAERLLLDGIALLPQVAADDPSHHLLQHQLGILQITVGRYSAAVDTLTRLIQHPAKSIEERRCRGWTLNALAHTHAHLGDSARAIALSQDADRLARENNDPRTVMAAIAQRGLVARQAGDWALAYRLFGEAQQLNHRHA
;
A
#
# COMPACT_ATOMS: atom_id res chain seq x y z
N MET A 1 -18.22 12.06 -47.60
CA MET A 1 -17.26 13.03 -48.21
C MET A 1 -16.19 13.18 -47.13
N LYS A 2 -14.93 12.89 -47.41
CA LYS A 2 -13.84 13.15 -46.46
C LYS A 2 -13.80 14.67 -46.22
N PRO A 3 -13.66 15.14 -44.97
CA PRO A 3 -13.43 16.55 -44.72
C PRO A 3 -12.18 16.95 -45.47
N ASP A 4 -12.32 18.02 -46.30
CA ASP A 4 -11.23 18.53 -47.12
C ASP A 4 -10.17 19.18 -46.21
N PRO A 5 -9.01 18.53 -45.97
CA PRO A 5 -7.97 19.08 -45.10
C PRO A 5 -7.47 20.43 -45.55
N GLU A 6 -7.56 20.73 -46.86
CA GLU A 6 -7.22 22.02 -47.45
C GLU A 6 -8.22 23.10 -47.02
N GLN A 7 -9.50 22.79 -46.94
CA GLN A 7 -10.54 23.73 -46.51
C GLN A 7 -10.41 24.06 -45.01
N ALA A 8 -10.09 23.07 -44.16
CA ALA A 8 -9.82 23.32 -42.73
C ALA A 8 -8.55 24.18 -42.53
N ALA A 9 -7.50 23.94 -43.34
CA ALA A 9 -6.28 24.74 -43.32
C ALA A 9 -6.54 26.18 -43.75
N ARG A 10 -7.34 26.39 -44.81
CA ARG A 10 -7.76 27.74 -45.30
C ARG A 10 -8.56 28.49 -44.23
N LEU A 11 -9.49 27.85 -43.54
CA LEU A 11 -10.26 28.47 -42.45
C LEU A 11 -9.40 28.87 -41.27
N ARG A 12 -8.45 28.02 -40.87
CA ARG A 12 -7.48 28.36 -39.81
C ARG A 12 -6.59 29.53 -40.21
N ALA A 13 -6.10 29.54 -41.43
CA ALA A 13 -5.29 30.67 -41.95
C ALA A 13 -6.08 31.98 -41.99
N ALA A 14 -7.37 31.95 -42.39
CA ALA A 14 -8.25 33.12 -42.40
C ALA A 14 -8.53 33.64 -40.97
N ILE A 15 -8.79 32.74 -40.01
CA ILE A 15 -8.95 33.11 -38.59
C ILE A 15 -7.67 33.75 -38.05
N HIS A 16 -6.51 33.16 -38.32
CA HIS A 16 -5.22 33.73 -37.88
C HIS A 16 -4.92 35.08 -38.47
N ALA A 17 -5.26 35.30 -39.77
CA ALA A 17 -5.06 36.56 -40.44
C ALA A 17 -5.96 37.68 -39.87
N LEU A 18 -7.21 37.37 -39.53
CA LEU A 18 -8.14 38.31 -38.87
C LEU A 18 -7.72 38.64 -37.45
N GLU A 19 -7.24 37.65 -36.71
CA GLU A 19 -6.68 37.82 -35.36
C GLU A 19 -5.44 38.73 -35.37
N ALA A 20 -4.55 38.58 -36.36
CA ALA A 20 -3.37 39.41 -36.51
C ALA A 20 -3.72 40.86 -36.80
N GLN A 21 -4.92 41.15 -37.36
CA GLN A 21 -5.41 42.49 -37.64
C GLN A 21 -6.29 43.07 -36.52
N ARG A 22 -6.43 42.43 -35.42
CA ARG A 22 -7.28 42.82 -34.30
C ARG A 22 -6.97 44.21 -33.76
N ALA A 23 -5.69 44.59 -33.70
CA ALA A 23 -5.26 45.89 -33.24
C ALA A 23 -5.65 47.03 -34.20
N LEU A 24 -5.89 46.73 -35.49
CA LEU A 24 -6.25 47.69 -36.52
C LEU A 24 -7.79 47.80 -36.70
N LEU A 25 -8.50 46.68 -36.61
CA LEU A 25 -9.93 46.59 -36.95
C LEU A 25 -10.86 46.68 -35.72
N GLY A 26 -10.31 46.52 -34.52
CA GLY A 26 -11.03 46.52 -33.27
C GLY A 26 -11.73 45.19 -32.94
N ASP A 27 -11.88 44.89 -31.62
CA ASP A 27 -12.37 43.60 -31.13
C ASP A 27 -13.75 43.23 -31.67
N ALA A 28 -14.70 44.16 -31.69
CA ALA A 28 -16.08 43.87 -32.09
C ALA A 28 -16.18 43.44 -33.57
N VAL A 29 -15.37 44.02 -34.45
CA VAL A 29 -15.36 43.72 -35.90
C VAL A 29 -14.72 42.36 -36.15
N VAL A 30 -13.60 42.10 -35.47
CA VAL A 30 -12.88 40.82 -35.59
C VAL A 30 -13.69 39.66 -35.02
N ASP A 31 -14.33 39.82 -33.87
CA ASP A 31 -15.14 38.76 -33.25
C ASP A 31 -16.37 38.40 -34.11
N VAL A 32 -17.03 39.39 -34.73
CA VAL A 32 -18.14 39.14 -35.65
C VAL A 32 -17.66 38.40 -36.90
N ALA A 33 -16.49 38.77 -37.44
CA ALA A 33 -15.93 38.15 -38.65
C ALA A 33 -15.39 36.69 -38.36
N ILE A 34 -14.82 36.44 -37.19
CA ILE A 34 -14.26 35.15 -36.82
C ILE A 34 -15.34 34.15 -36.38
N GLY A 35 -16.45 34.62 -35.79
CA GLY A 35 -17.54 33.77 -35.29
C GLY A 35 -18.04 32.74 -36.33
N PRO A 36 -18.45 33.17 -37.54
CA PRO A 36 -18.88 32.25 -38.61
C PRO A 36 -17.77 31.30 -39.07
N LEU A 37 -16.52 31.71 -39.11
CA LEU A 37 -15.39 30.89 -39.55
C LEU A 37 -15.06 29.80 -38.51
N ARG A 38 -15.15 30.13 -37.21
CA ARG A 38 -15.04 29.15 -36.11
C ARG A 38 -16.19 28.16 -36.12
N ALA A 39 -17.42 28.60 -36.39
CA ALA A 39 -18.56 27.73 -36.52
C ALA A 39 -18.42 26.78 -37.72
N GLN A 40 -17.91 27.24 -38.85
CA GLN A 40 -17.62 26.39 -40.02
C GLN A 40 -16.48 25.40 -39.73
N LEU A 41 -15.43 25.81 -39.05
CA LEU A 41 -14.34 24.92 -38.65
C LEU A 41 -14.82 23.87 -37.67
N ALA A 42 -15.66 24.23 -36.71
CA ALA A 42 -16.31 23.29 -35.78
C ALA A 42 -17.25 22.31 -36.50
N ALA A 43 -18.02 22.79 -37.49
CA ALA A 43 -18.89 21.97 -38.34
C ALA A 43 -18.09 20.98 -39.20
N LEU A 44 -16.92 21.37 -39.75
CA LEU A 44 -16.00 20.49 -40.44
C LEU A 44 -15.34 19.46 -39.50
N ALA A 45 -15.05 19.86 -38.29
CA ALA A 45 -14.52 18.93 -37.25
C ALA A 45 -15.60 17.97 -36.76
N SER A 46 -16.86 18.40 -36.71
CA SER A 46 -17.99 17.55 -36.31
C SER A 46 -18.53 16.65 -37.44
N SER A 47 -18.11 16.87 -38.69
CA SER A 47 -18.43 16.00 -39.84
C SER A 47 -17.52 14.76 -39.93
N ALA A 48 -17.11 14.20 -38.81
CA ALA A 48 -16.53 12.86 -38.74
C ALA A 48 -17.48 11.83 -39.37
N PRO A 49 -17.00 10.84 -40.17
CA PRO A 49 -17.84 9.93 -40.92
C PRO A 49 -18.80 9.20 -39.99
N ALA A 50 -20.08 9.10 -40.36
CA ALA A 50 -21.12 8.41 -39.62
C ALA A 50 -20.64 7.02 -39.20
N ARG A 51 -20.52 6.82 -37.89
CA ARG A 51 -20.09 5.53 -37.28
C ARG A 51 -21.18 4.51 -37.53
N ARG A 52 -20.87 3.57 -38.44
CA ARG A 52 -21.74 2.40 -38.73
C ARG A 52 -21.56 1.40 -37.57
N HIS A 53 -22.62 0.61 -37.31
CA HIS A 53 -22.73 -0.47 -36.32
C HIS A 53 -21.41 -1.03 -35.80
N GLN A 54 -21.13 -0.88 -34.49
CA GLN A 54 -19.87 -1.35 -33.90
C GLN A 54 -20.15 -2.44 -32.87
N ARG A 55 -19.34 -3.50 -32.90
CA ARG A 55 -19.33 -4.52 -31.87
C ARG A 55 -18.25 -4.14 -30.85
N ARG A 56 -18.68 -3.76 -29.64
CA ARG A 56 -17.76 -3.28 -28.58
C ARG A 56 -18.04 -3.98 -27.27
N GLN A 57 -17.02 -4.11 -26.45
CA GLN A 57 -17.22 -4.44 -25.04
C GLN A 57 -17.75 -3.21 -24.34
N VAL A 58 -18.88 -3.34 -23.68
CA VAL A 58 -19.55 -2.28 -22.92
C VAL A 58 -19.98 -2.79 -21.57
N THR A 59 -20.10 -1.91 -20.61
CA THR A 59 -20.79 -2.18 -19.35
C THR A 59 -22.15 -1.48 -19.38
N VAL A 60 -23.19 -2.23 -19.18
CA VAL A 60 -24.60 -1.78 -19.25
C VAL A 60 -25.20 -1.84 -17.85
N LEU A 61 -25.79 -0.75 -17.43
CA LEU A 61 -26.55 -0.62 -16.20
C LEU A 61 -28.03 -0.40 -16.53
N PHE A 62 -28.91 -1.18 -15.90
CA PHE A 62 -30.34 -0.90 -15.79
C PHE A 62 -30.68 -0.63 -14.34
N ALA A 63 -31.49 0.41 -14.13
CA ALA A 63 -32.07 0.70 -12.81
C ALA A 63 -33.55 1.03 -12.95
N ASP A 64 -34.34 0.68 -11.94
CA ASP A 64 -35.79 0.80 -11.95
C ASP A 64 -36.31 1.07 -10.52
N ILE A 65 -37.31 1.98 -10.40
CA ILE A 65 -37.88 2.38 -9.11
C ILE A 65 -39.02 1.43 -8.76
N THR A 66 -38.92 0.72 -7.65
CA THR A 66 -39.95 -0.21 -7.21
C THR A 66 -41.10 0.50 -6.53
N GLY A 67 -42.35 0.05 -6.83
CA GLY A 67 -43.58 0.63 -6.25
C GLY A 67 -44.14 1.85 -7.00
N TYR A 68 -43.50 2.23 -8.11
CA TYR A 68 -43.94 3.36 -8.95
C TYR A 68 -45.37 3.20 -9.45
N THR A 69 -45.79 2.01 -9.89
CA THR A 69 -47.13 1.73 -10.40
C THR A 69 -48.21 2.05 -9.36
N THR A 70 -48.01 1.69 -8.12
CA THR A 70 -48.92 1.99 -7.01
C THR A 70 -48.94 3.48 -6.67
N LEU A 71 -47.80 4.16 -6.82
CA LEU A 71 -47.68 5.60 -6.59
C LEU A 71 -48.42 6.39 -7.70
N SER A 72 -48.32 5.93 -8.94
CA SER A 72 -48.97 6.56 -10.11
C SER A 72 -50.50 6.43 -10.13
N GLU A 73 -51.08 5.50 -9.38
CA GLU A 73 -52.53 5.35 -9.24
C GLU A 73 -53.13 6.41 -8.27
N HIS A 74 -52.32 7.03 -7.41
CA HIS A 74 -52.82 7.91 -6.33
C HIS A 74 -52.31 9.36 -6.44
N VAL A 75 -51.42 9.69 -7.35
CA VAL A 75 -50.80 11.01 -7.50
C VAL A 75 -50.99 11.53 -8.93
N ASP A 76 -51.22 12.84 -9.06
CA ASP A 76 -51.42 13.53 -10.33
C ASP A 76 -50.21 13.30 -11.28
N PRO A 77 -50.44 12.93 -12.57
CA PRO A 77 -49.37 12.59 -13.52
C PRO A 77 -48.33 13.70 -13.76
N GLU A 78 -48.76 14.99 -13.75
CA GLU A 78 -47.84 16.12 -13.93
C GLU A 78 -46.88 16.26 -12.73
N ARG A 79 -47.36 16.03 -11.53
CA ARG A 79 -46.53 16.07 -10.30
C ARG A 79 -45.52 14.93 -10.28
N ILE A 80 -45.92 13.76 -10.71
CA ILE A 80 -45.06 12.60 -10.87
C ILE A 80 -43.97 12.86 -11.93
N GLY A 81 -44.37 13.43 -13.08
CA GLY A 81 -43.45 13.79 -14.15
C GLY A 81 -42.33 14.76 -13.70
N ASN A 82 -42.72 15.80 -12.96
CA ASN A 82 -41.79 16.78 -12.44
C ASN A 82 -40.83 16.20 -11.38
N MET A 83 -41.34 15.34 -10.48
CA MET A 83 -40.53 14.64 -9.48
C MET A 83 -39.52 13.70 -10.11
N LEU A 84 -39.94 12.87 -11.06
CA LEU A 84 -39.02 11.97 -11.79
C LEU A 84 -38.00 12.76 -12.61
N GLY A 85 -38.41 13.85 -13.25
CA GLY A 85 -37.54 14.71 -14.03
C GLY A 85 -36.39 15.28 -13.18
N GLN A 86 -36.67 15.69 -11.94
CA GLN A 86 -35.61 16.17 -11.04
C GLN A 86 -34.69 15.04 -10.59
N PHE A 87 -35.25 13.91 -10.12
CA PHE A 87 -34.46 12.76 -9.69
C PHE A 87 -33.56 12.21 -10.82
N TRP A 88 -34.13 12.05 -12.02
CA TRP A 88 -33.34 11.59 -13.18
C TRP A 88 -32.31 12.62 -13.62
N GLY A 89 -32.54 13.90 -13.43
CA GLY A 89 -31.55 14.95 -13.66
C GLY A 89 -30.30 14.77 -12.79
N ASP A 90 -30.49 14.45 -11.50
CA ASP A 90 -29.41 14.18 -10.55
C ASP A 90 -28.68 12.85 -10.91
N VAL A 91 -29.42 11.82 -11.29
CA VAL A 91 -28.87 10.55 -11.75
C VAL A 91 -28.07 10.73 -13.04
N ASP A 92 -28.57 11.53 -13.99
CA ASP A 92 -27.85 11.85 -15.24
C ASP A 92 -26.53 12.59 -14.98
N ALA A 93 -26.52 13.48 -14.02
CA ALA A 93 -25.30 14.16 -13.59
C ALA A 93 -24.28 13.16 -13.00
N LEU A 94 -24.74 12.27 -12.12
CA LEU A 94 -23.94 11.21 -11.50
C LEU A 94 -23.34 10.25 -12.54
N VAL A 95 -24.14 9.82 -13.53
CA VAL A 95 -23.68 8.95 -14.63
C VAL A 95 -22.60 9.66 -15.44
N ARG A 96 -22.80 10.95 -15.80
CA ARG A 96 -21.83 11.75 -16.59
C ARG A 96 -20.53 12.02 -15.82
N GLU A 97 -20.63 12.33 -14.54
CA GLU A 97 -19.45 12.52 -13.68
C GLU A 97 -18.54 11.29 -13.67
N ARG A 98 -19.16 10.08 -13.74
CA ARG A 98 -18.44 8.80 -13.76
C ARG A 98 -18.23 8.26 -15.17
N ARG A 99 -18.19 9.12 -16.17
CA ARG A 99 -17.90 8.81 -17.59
C ARG A 99 -18.88 7.83 -18.24
N GLY A 100 -20.06 7.62 -17.64
CA GLY A 100 -21.15 6.89 -18.25
C GLY A 100 -22.00 7.78 -19.15
N ARG A 101 -22.80 7.15 -19.98
CA ARG A 101 -23.75 7.83 -20.85
C ARG A 101 -25.14 7.23 -20.68
N VAL A 102 -26.14 8.09 -20.47
CA VAL A 102 -27.54 7.68 -20.42
C VAL A 102 -28.04 7.48 -21.84
N TYR A 103 -28.58 6.28 -22.08
CA TYR A 103 -29.11 5.86 -23.39
C TYR A 103 -30.63 6.08 -23.50
N SER A 104 -31.33 5.79 -22.45
CA SER A 104 -32.77 5.99 -22.41
C SER A 104 -33.34 6.07 -21.00
N HIS A 105 -34.39 6.87 -20.84
CA HIS A 105 -35.30 6.79 -19.73
C HIS A 105 -36.53 6.01 -20.17
N MET A 106 -36.95 5.03 -19.40
CA MET A 106 -38.09 4.13 -19.68
C MET A 106 -39.11 4.21 -18.54
N GLY A 107 -39.82 5.36 -18.47
CA GLY A 107 -40.77 5.62 -17.40
C GLY A 107 -40.04 5.78 -16.05
N ASP A 108 -40.15 4.81 -15.17
CA ASP A 108 -39.54 4.71 -13.87
C ASP A 108 -38.16 4.07 -13.88
N GLY A 109 -37.64 3.74 -15.08
CA GLY A 109 -36.30 3.11 -15.26
C GLY A 109 -35.35 3.91 -16.12
N ILE A 110 -34.05 3.58 -16.01
CA ILE A 110 -32.95 4.16 -16.78
C ILE A 110 -32.04 3.08 -17.31
N MET A 111 -31.52 3.32 -18.52
CA MET A 111 -30.43 2.55 -19.11
C MET A 111 -29.19 3.47 -19.29
N ALA A 112 -28.09 3.09 -18.70
CA ALA A 112 -26.81 3.77 -18.88
C ALA A 112 -25.73 2.80 -19.38
N VAL A 113 -24.78 3.31 -20.17
CA VAL A 113 -23.72 2.52 -20.80
C VAL A 113 -22.37 3.21 -20.60
N TRP A 114 -21.36 2.42 -20.30
CA TRP A 114 -19.95 2.79 -20.29
C TRP A 114 -19.23 2.12 -21.43
N SER A 115 -18.15 2.71 -21.95
CA SER A 115 -17.37 2.24 -23.12
C SER A 115 -18.06 2.40 -24.47
N ASP A 116 -19.02 3.31 -24.59
CA ASP A 116 -19.70 3.55 -25.87
C ASP A 116 -18.87 4.38 -26.83
N THR A 117 -18.05 5.31 -26.34
CA THR A 117 -17.21 6.21 -27.12
C THR A 117 -15.73 5.86 -27.08
N ALA A 118 -15.22 5.51 -25.89
CA ALA A 118 -13.86 5.02 -25.67
C ALA A 118 -13.93 4.01 -24.51
N SER A 119 -13.36 2.84 -24.68
CA SER A 119 -13.33 1.81 -23.64
C SER A 119 -12.27 2.17 -22.61
N SER A 120 -12.66 2.12 -21.32
CA SER A 120 -11.72 2.22 -20.20
C SER A 120 -11.85 0.95 -19.37
N GLU A 121 -10.73 0.51 -18.81
CA GLU A 121 -10.72 -0.70 -17.98
C GLU A 121 -11.45 -0.49 -16.63
N ASP A 122 -11.68 0.77 -16.24
CA ASP A 122 -12.44 1.12 -15.02
C ASP A 122 -13.96 1.17 -15.25
N ASP A 123 -14.42 1.01 -16.48
CA ASP A 123 -15.83 1.25 -16.81
C ASP A 123 -16.79 0.35 -16.04
N ALA A 124 -16.43 -0.90 -15.80
CA ALA A 124 -17.21 -1.80 -14.95
C ALA A 124 -17.26 -1.33 -13.48
N GLU A 125 -16.13 -0.84 -12.97
CA GLU A 125 -16.06 -0.28 -11.61
C GLU A 125 -16.89 0.99 -11.50
N GLN A 126 -16.78 1.91 -12.44
CA GLN A 126 -17.55 3.15 -12.45
C GLN A 126 -19.04 2.88 -12.55
N ALA A 127 -19.47 1.92 -13.35
CA ALA A 127 -20.86 1.48 -13.43
C ALA A 127 -21.38 0.96 -12.08
N VAL A 128 -20.61 0.12 -11.39
CA VAL A 128 -20.98 -0.42 -10.07
C VAL A 128 -21.04 0.68 -9.01
N ARG A 129 -20.04 1.59 -8.99
CA ARG A 129 -20.04 2.76 -8.08
C ARG A 129 -21.22 3.68 -8.34
N THR A 130 -21.60 3.86 -9.60
CA THR A 130 -22.79 4.64 -9.97
C THR A 130 -24.06 3.98 -9.47
N GLY A 131 -24.21 2.67 -9.68
CA GLY A 131 -25.38 1.92 -9.18
C GLY A 131 -25.53 1.97 -7.67
N LEU A 132 -24.42 1.84 -6.91
CA LEU A 132 -24.45 1.99 -5.44
C LEU A 132 -24.82 3.41 -5.02
N ALA A 133 -24.30 4.43 -5.69
CA ALA A 133 -24.62 5.83 -5.41
C ALA A 133 -26.10 6.15 -5.74
N MET A 134 -26.69 5.55 -6.79
CA MET A 134 -28.14 5.66 -7.08
C MET A 134 -28.98 5.05 -5.96
N LEU A 135 -28.58 3.87 -5.45
CA LEU A 135 -29.28 3.23 -4.33
C LEU A 135 -29.20 4.08 -3.06
N GLU A 136 -28.07 4.67 -2.76
CA GLU A 136 -27.87 5.57 -1.62
C GLU A 136 -28.66 6.87 -1.79
N MET A 137 -28.68 7.45 -2.98
CA MET A 137 -29.43 8.66 -3.30
C MET A 137 -30.93 8.47 -3.06
N ILE A 138 -31.51 7.37 -3.59
CA ILE A 138 -32.95 7.11 -3.39
C ILE A 138 -33.28 6.76 -1.93
N HIS A 139 -32.36 6.09 -1.23
CA HIS A 139 -32.52 5.77 0.18
C HIS A 139 -32.46 7.01 1.08
N SER A 140 -31.48 7.89 0.86
CA SER A 140 -31.22 9.07 1.68
C SER A 140 -32.19 10.21 1.39
N GLN A 141 -32.50 10.48 0.13
CA GLN A 141 -33.35 11.60 -0.28
C GLN A 141 -34.85 11.20 -0.38
N GLY A 142 -35.11 9.94 -0.79
CA GLY A 142 -36.47 9.50 -1.16
C GLY A 142 -36.95 10.19 -2.44
N LEU A 143 -38.25 10.07 -2.73
CA LEU A 143 -38.91 10.82 -3.79
C LEU A 143 -39.76 11.95 -3.18
N LEU A 144 -39.60 13.18 -3.66
CA LEU A 144 -40.30 14.35 -3.14
C LEU A 144 -41.61 14.56 -3.92
N VAL A 145 -42.73 14.11 -3.37
CA VAL A 145 -44.05 14.29 -3.95
C VAL A 145 -44.72 15.49 -3.26
N ALA A 146 -44.89 16.58 -3.97
CA ALA A 146 -45.53 17.83 -3.44
C ALA A 146 -44.90 18.33 -2.11
N GLY A 147 -43.59 18.19 -1.95
CA GLY A 147 -42.84 18.56 -0.74
C GLY A 147 -42.88 17.51 0.38
N THR A 148 -43.55 16.37 0.18
CA THR A 148 -43.56 15.25 1.12
C THR A 148 -42.63 14.16 0.64
N ARG A 149 -41.76 13.70 1.51
CA ARG A 149 -40.82 12.60 1.23
C ARG A 149 -41.56 11.27 1.21
N VAL A 150 -41.50 10.55 0.10
CA VAL A 150 -42.02 9.20 -0.06
C VAL A 150 -40.82 8.22 -0.12
N GLU A 151 -40.87 7.19 0.72
CA GLU A 151 -39.87 6.12 0.65
C GLU A 151 -40.03 5.34 -0.65
N ALA A 152 -38.95 5.26 -1.41
CA ALA A 152 -38.88 4.47 -2.63
C ALA A 152 -37.63 3.63 -2.59
N LYS A 153 -37.61 2.51 -3.30
CA LYS A 153 -36.49 1.63 -3.46
C LYS A 153 -36.19 1.47 -4.94
N MET A 154 -34.97 1.14 -5.26
CA MET A 154 -34.53 0.92 -6.62
C MET A 154 -33.94 -0.48 -6.76
N ARG A 155 -34.01 -1.06 -7.95
CA ARG A 155 -33.35 -2.30 -8.35
C ARG A 155 -32.32 -1.95 -9.40
N VAL A 156 -31.11 -2.47 -9.27
CA VAL A 156 -30.04 -2.23 -10.24
C VAL A 156 -29.47 -3.55 -10.75
N GLY A 157 -29.28 -3.63 -12.05
CA GLY A 157 -28.64 -4.77 -12.71
C GLY A 157 -27.53 -4.32 -13.67
N ILE A 158 -26.34 -4.91 -13.55
CA ILE A 158 -25.18 -4.53 -14.37
C ILE A 158 -24.59 -5.77 -15.04
N ASN A 159 -24.26 -5.64 -16.33
CA ASN A 159 -23.57 -6.66 -17.08
C ASN A 159 -22.55 -6.06 -18.03
N THR A 160 -21.38 -6.73 -18.14
CA THR A 160 -20.28 -6.34 -19.02
C THR A 160 -20.10 -7.41 -20.11
N GLY A 161 -20.01 -6.99 -21.36
CA GLY A 161 -19.82 -7.90 -22.48
C GLY A 161 -19.89 -7.20 -23.84
N LEU A 162 -19.82 -7.98 -24.93
CA LEU A 162 -19.91 -7.46 -26.29
C LEU A 162 -21.34 -7.03 -26.64
N ALA A 163 -21.50 -5.81 -27.13
CA ALA A 163 -22.77 -5.29 -27.65
C ALA A 163 -22.60 -4.58 -28.99
N HIS A 164 -23.67 -4.48 -29.74
CA HIS A 164 -23.75 -3.63 -30.92
C HIS A 164 -24.17 -2.22 -30.49
N VAL A 165 -23.32 -1.25 -30.69
CA VAL A 165 -23.56 0.16 -30.41
C VAL A 165 -23.77 0.91 -31.71
N THR A 166 -24.88 1.64 -31.85
CA THR A 166 -25.21 2.43 -33.02
C THR A 166 -25.29 3.90 -32.66
N ASP A 167 -24.48 4.72 -33.34
CA ASP A 167 -24.40 6.17 -33.17
C ASP A 167 -25.14 6.86 -34.35
N ARG A 168 -26.41 6.96 -34.26
CA ARG A 168 -27.26 7.90 -35.04
C ARG A 168 -28.24 8.54 -34.06
N ASP A 169 -28.93 9.58 -34.42
CA ASP A 169 -29.90 10.37 -33.61
C ASP A 169 -30.95 9.53 -32.83
N GLY A 170 -30.81 8.23 -32.77
CA GLY A 170 -31.42 7.23 -31.93
C GLY A 170 -30.36 6.29 -31.39
N GLN A 171 -29.63 6.69 -30.35
CA GLN A 171 -28.59 5.88 -29.68
C GLN A 171 -29.19 4.58 -29.18
N THR A 172 -28.73 3.43 -29.70
CA THR A 172 -29.17 2.12 -29.29
C THR A 172 -27.96 1.19 -29.06
N ALA A 173 -27.89 0.61 -27.86
CA ALA A 173 -27.04 -0.53 -27.60
C ALA A 173 -27.94 -1.79 -27.65
N THR A 174 -27.55 -2.80 -28.43
CA THR A 174 -28.31 -4.04 -28.59
C THR A 174 -27.43 -5.26 -28.48
N GLY A 175 -27.98 -6.36 -27.99
CA GLY A 175 -27.26 -7.64 -27.89
C GLY A 175 -27.57 -8.36 -26.58
N ASP A 176 -26.99 -9.56 -26.42
CA ASP A 176 -27.17 -10.41 -25.24
C ASP A 176 -26.70 -9.67 -23.95
N THR A 177 -25.65 -8.84 -24.06
CA THR A 177 -25.12 -8.04 -22.94
C THR A 177 -26.17 -7.12 -22.32
N VAL A 178 -26.95 -6.43 -23.16
CA VAL A 178 -28.03 -5.52 -22.73
C VAL A 178 -29.16 -6.31 -22.09
N ASN A 179 -29.57 -7.42 -22.72
CA ASN A 179 -30.65 -8.26 -22.22
C ASN A 179 -30.33 -8.88 -20.85
N VAL A 180 -29.08 -9.30 -20.63
CA VAL A 180 -28.63 -9.85 -19.33
C VAL A 180 -28.69 -8.78 -18.25
N ALA A 181 -28.22 -7.55 -18.51
CA ALA A 181 -28.29 -6.45 -17.54
C ALA A 181 -29.74 -6.14 -17.12
N ALA A 182 -30.65 -6.03 -18.11
CA ALA A 182 -32.08 -5.79 -17.81
C ALA A 182 -32.72 -6.93 -16.98
N ARG A 183 -32.34 -8.17 -17.24
CA ARG A 183 -32.86 -9.32 -16.46
C ARG A 183 -32.26 -9.42 -15.07
N LEU A 184 -31.00 -9.05 -14.88
CA LEU A 184 -30.39 -8.94 -13.56
C LEU A 184 -31.11 -7.87 -12.72
N GLN A 185 -31.45 -6.73 -13.33
CA GLN A 185 -32.22 -5.68 -12.69
C GLN A 185 -33.60 -6.23 -12.26
N ALA A 186 -34.31 -6.93 -13.14
CA ALA A 186 -35.61 -7.52 -12.84
C ALA A 186 -35.56 -8.60 -11.73
N ALA A 187 -34.44 -9.32 -11.61
CA ALA A 187 -34.22 -10.34 -10.58
C ALA A 187 -33.70 -9.78 -9.26
N ALA A 188 -33.25 -8.53 -9.24
CA ALA A 188 -32.73 -7.88 -8.04
C ALA A 188 -33.86 -7.65 -7.02
N GLU A 189 -33.55 -7.83 -5.74
CA GLU A 189 -34.43 -7.41 -4.65
C GLU A 189 -34.51 -5.88 -4.56
N PRO A 190 -35.65 -5.30 -4.11
CA PRO A 190 -35.72 -3.85 -3.89
C PRO A 190 -34.64 -3.32 -2.96
N GLY A 191 -33.87 -2.33 -3.41
CA GLY A 191 -32.75 -1.76 -2.67
C GLY A 191 -31.42 -2.49 -2.90
N THR A 192 -31.31 -3.37 -3.93
CA THR A 192 -30.10 -4.13 -4.18
C THR A 192 -29.58 -3.97 -5.62
N LEU A 193 -28.28 -4.23 -5.76
CA LEU A 193 -27.55 -4.23 -7.03
C LEU A 193 -27.03 -5.63 -7.32
N LEU A 194 -27.42 -6.19 -8.48
CA LEU A 194 -26.91 -7.45 -8.98
C LEU A 194 -25.98 -7.24 -10.17
N ILE A 195 -24.90 -8.00 -10.20
CA ILE A 195 -23.97 -8.02 -11.33
C ILE A 195 -23.80 -9.44 -11.87
N SER A 196 -23.45 -9.54 -13.16
CA SER A 196 -23.09 -10.80 -13.78
C SER A 196 -21.68 -11.25 -13.37
N ARG A 197 -21.38 -12.52 -13.64
CA ARG A 197 -20.02 -13.06 -13.48
C ARG A 197 -18.97 -12.31 -14.30
N SER A 198 -19.31 -11.84 -15.51
CA SER A 198 -18.38 -11.07 -16.34
C SER A 198 -18.02 -9.73 -15.72
N THR A 199 -19.00 -9.02 -15.16
CA THR A 199 -18.77 -7.79 -14.39
C THR A 199 -18.00 -8.10 -13.10
N PHE A 200 -18.42 -9.12 -12.33
CA PHE A 200 -17.74 -9.54 -11.09
C PHE A 200 -16.23 -9.78 -11.30
N ARG A 201 -15.85 -10.48 -12.37
CA ARG A 201 -14.44 -10.74 -12.70
C ARG A 201 -13.61 -9.47 -12.88
N GLN A 202 -14.21 -8.36 -13.29
CA GLN A 202 -13.52 -7.08 -13.50
C GLN A 202 -13.46 -6.22 -12.22
N VAL A 203 -14.44 -6.36 -11.33
CA VAL A 203 -14.58 -5.50 -10.14
C VAL A 203 -14.31 -6.22 -8.83
N ARG A 204 -13.98 -7.51 -8.86
CA ARG A 204 -13.60 -8.26 -7.67
C ARG A 204 -12.35 -7.68 -7.02
N GLY A 205 -12.30 -7.71 -5.69
CA GLY A 205 -11.23 -7.06 -4.91
C GLY A 205 -11.42 -5.55 -4.72
N VAL A 206 -12.45 -4.96 -5.36
CA VAL A 206 -12.84 -3.56 -5.19
C VAL A 206 -14.11 -3.42 -4.34
N PHE A 207 -15.00 -4.40 -4.40
CA PHE A 207 -16.26 -4.43 -3.67
C PHE A 207 -16.40 -5.72 -2.86
N GLU A 208 -17.23 -5.64 -1.82
CA GLU A 208 -17.71 -6.82 -1.10
C GLU A 208 -18.95 -7.38 -1.80
N PHE A 209 -19.00 -8.70 -1.97
CA PHE A 209 -20.06 -9.40 -2.68
C PHE A 209 -20.70 -10.49 -1.84
N ALA A 210 -21.99 -10.71 -2.05
CA ALA A 210 -22.69 -11.91 -1.65
C ALA A 210 -23.05 -12.72 -2.91
N ASP A 211 -22.87 -14.04 -2.85
CA ASP A 211 -23.27 -14.93 -3.94
C ASP A 211 -24.80 -14.94 -4.03
N ALA A 212 -25.33 -14.57 -5.19
CA ALA A 212 -26.77 -14.62 -5.49
C ALA A 212 -27.18 -15.91 -6.22
N GLY A 213 -26.22 -16.82 -6.48
CA GLY A 213 -26.45 -18.09 -7.13
C GLY A 213 -26.65 -18.01 -8.65
N GLU A 214 -27.04 -19.14 -9.22
CA GLU A 214 -27.38 -19.25 -10.64
C GLU A 214 -28.81 -18.80 -10.88
N LEU A 215 -28.99 -17.71 -11.61
CA LEU A 215 -30.32 -17.18 -11.96
C LEU A 215 -30.79 -17.73 -13.32
N ALA A 216 -31.94 -18.41 -13.32
CA ALA A 216 -32.62 -18.80 -14.54
C ALA A 216 -33.28 -17.58 -15.19
N LEU A 217 -32.64 -16.98 -16.17
CA LEU A 217 -33.15 -15.79 -16.84
C LEU A 217 -34.09 -16.17 -18.01
N LYS A 218 -35.29 -15.60 -18.03
CA LYS A 218 -36.34 -15.88 -19.04
C LYS A 218 -35.78 -15.75 -20.48
N GLY A 219 -35.88 -16.84 -21.27
CA GLY A 219 -35.42 -16.83 -22.65
C GLY A 219 -33.93 -17.11 -22.87
N ARG A 220 -33.22 -17.67 -21.88
CA ARG A 220 -31.85 -18.15 -22.00
C ARG A 220 -31.79 -19.62 -21.59
N ALA A 221 -31.04 -20.43 -22.37
CA ALA A 221 -30.93 -21.89 -22.14
C ALA A 221 -29.99 -22.21 -20.96
N GLN A 222 -29.02 -21.31 -20.63
CA GLN A 222 -28.09 -21.50 -19.56
C GLN A 222 -28.33 -20.44 -18.44
N PRO A 223 -28.32 -20.85 -17.16
CA PRO A 223 -28.42 -19.92 -16.05
C PRO A 223 -27.20 -18.98 -16.01
N VAL A 224 -27.37 -17.83 -15.42
CA VAL A 224 -26.31 -16.81 -15.25
C VAL A 224 -25.95 -16.73 -13.78
N GLN A 225 -24.69 -16.98 -13.48
CA GLN A 225 -24.17 -16.72 -12.12
C GLN A 225 -24.20 -15.23 -11.82
N ALA A 226 -24.86 -14.85 -10.74
CA ALA A 226 -25.03 -13.48 -10.31
C ALA A 226 -24.43 -13.24 -8.92
N TYR A 227 -24.03 -12.02 -8.68
CA TYR A 227 -23.45 -11.57 -7.41
C TYR A 227 -24.16 -10.29 -6.96
N ARG A 228 -24.50 -10.22 -5.67
CA ARG A 228 -25.01 -8.99 -5.05
C ARG A 228 -23.83 -8.16 -4.58
N VAL A 229 -23.79 -6.90 -4.97
CA VAL A 229 -22.79 -5.94 -4.49
C VAL A 229 -23.26 -5.39 -3.16
N MET A 230 -22.42 -5.48 -2.13
CA MET A 230 -22.76 -5.02 -0.78
C MET A 230 -22.24 -3.60 -0.52
N ARG A 231 -20.94 -3.37 -0.71
CA ARG A 231 -20.29 -2.07 -0.49
C ARG A 231 -18.90 -2.03 -1.13
N PRO A 232 -18.36 -0.82 -1.38
CA PRO A 232 -16.95 -0.68 -1.74
C PRO A 232 -16.05 -1.17 -0.60
N LEU A 233 -14.94 -1.80 -0.95
CA LEU A 233 -13.91 -2.16 0.02
C LEU A 233 -13.05 -0.92 0.31
N PRO A 234 -12.75 -0.59 1.58
CA PRO A 234 -11.85 0.50 1.95
C PRO A 234 -10.44 0.33 1.38
N ARG A 235 -9.99 -0.92 1.27
CA ARG A 235 -8.71 -1.28 0.65
C ARG A 235 -8.94 -2.24 -0.49
N ALA A 236 -8.87 -1.73 -1.71
CA ALA A 236 -9.04 -2.54 -2.91
C ALA A 236 -7.76 -3.31 -3.24
N PHE A 237 -7.93 -4.56 -3.71
CA PHE A 237 -6.86 -5.34 -4.34
C PHE A 237 -7.36 -5.76 -5.73
N PRO A 238 -7.30 -4.86 -6.71
CA PRO A 238 -7.86 -5.09 -8.02
C PRO A 238 -7.21 -6.31 -8.69
N ALA A 239 -8.03 -7.11 -9.33
CA ALA A 239 -7.53 -8.24 -10.11
C ALA A 239 -6.62 -7.73 -11.24
N PRO A 240 -5.51 -8.44 -11.56
CA PRO A 240 -4.72 -8.11 -12.74
C PRO A 240 -5.60 -8.06 -13.98
N ARG A 241 -5.47 -7.00 -14.74
CA ARG A 241 -6.24 -6.78 -15.97
C ARG A 241 -5.86 -7.80 -17.04
N ARG A 242 -6.80 -8.13 -17.94
CA ARG A 242 -6.72 -9.26 -18.84
C ARG A 242 -6.86 -8.82 -20.30
N GLY A 243 -5.94 -7.98 -20.81
CA GLY A 243 -5.97 -7.59 -22.22
C GLY A 243 -5.78 -6.10 -22.46
N ILE A 244 -6.25 -5.60 -23.59
CA ILE A 244 -6.04 -4.24 -24.10
C ILE A 244 -7.37 -3.65 -24.54
N GLU A 245 -7.61 -2.37 -24.29
CA GLU A 245 -8.80 -1.65 -24.77
C GLU A 245 -10.13 -2.36 -24.45
N GLY A 246 -10.21 -2.97 -23.27
CA GLY A 246 -11.40 -3.69 -22.82
C GLY A 246 -11.57 -5.09 -23.42
N VAL A 247 -10.67 -5.55 -24.27
CA VAL A 247 -10.69 -6.93 -24.78
C VAL A 247 -10.13 -7.88 -23.73
N ASP A 248 -10.99 -8.75 -23.17
CA ASP A 248 -10.56 -9.77 -22.18
C ASP A 248 -9.93 -10.97 -22.91
N THR A 249 -8.77 -11.43 -22.41
CA THR A 249 -8.03 -12.55 -23.00
C THR A 249 -8.03 -13.77 -22.10
N ASP A 250 -8.09 -14.96 -22.67
CA ASP A 250 -7.90 -16.22 -21.95
C ASP A 250 -6.41 -16.48 -21.65
N LEU A 251 -6.15 -17.33 -20.65
CA LEU A 251 -4.79 -17.78 -20.36
C LEU A 251 -4.28 -18.73 -21.46
N VAL A 252 -3.25 -18.31 -22.19
CA VAL A 252 -2.64 -19.10 -23.27
C VAL A 252 -1.26 -19.65 -22.88
N GLY A 253 -0.90 -20.83 -23.42
CA GLY A 253 0.45 -21.38 -23.31
C GLY A 253 0.88 -21.81 -21.90
N ARG A 254 -0.02 -21.92 -20.92
CA ARG A 254 0.25 -22.22 -19.52
C ARG A 254 -0.43 -23.49 -19.00
N ALA A 255 -0.73 -24.43 -19.86
CA ALA A 255 -1.49 -25.64 -19.50
C ALA A 255 -0.78 -26.48 -18.42
N ALA A 256 0.53 -26.72 -18.54
CA ALA A 256 1.29 -27.52 -17.58
C ALA A 256 1.41 -26.85 -16.21
N PRO A 257 1.87 -25.59 -16.06
CA PRO A 257 1.85 -24.89 -14.79
C PRO A 257 0.45 -24.81 -14.16
N ARG A 258 -0.58 -24.57 -14.95
CA ARG A 258 -1.99 -24.52 -14.50
C ARG A 258 -2.46 -25.86 -13.93
N GLN A 259 -2.09 -26.99 -14.54
CA GLN A 259 -2.42 -28.33 -14.01
C GLN A 259 -1.73 -28.61 -12.68
N VAL A 260 -0.46 -28.26 -12.52
CA VAL A 260 0.27 -28.41 -11.27
C VAL A 260 -0.38 -27.58 -10.16
N LEU A 261 -0.68 -26.30 -10.44
CA LEU A 261 -1.37 -25.42 -9.48
C LEU A 261 -2.74 -25.98 -9.09
N ARG A 262 -3.54 -26.42 -10.06
CA ARG A 262 -4.84 -27.02 -9.80
C ARG A 262 -4.74 -28.27 -8.91
N ALA A 263 -3.78 -29.14 -9.17
CA ALA A 263 -3.56 -30.34 -8.36
C ALA A 263 -3.18 -29.98 -6.92
N ARG A 264 -2.36 -28.94 -6.74
CA ARG A 264 -1.99 -28.45 -5.40
C ARG A 264 -3.14 -27.82 -4.66
N LEU A 265 -3.90 -26.94 -5.33
CA LEU A 265 -5.11 -26.34 -4.76
C LEU A 265 -6.11 -27.44 -4.32
N LEU A 266 -6.34 -28.46 -5.13
CA LEU A 266 -7.20 -29.59 -4.76
C LEU A 266 -6.69 -30.37 -3.54
N ARG A 267 -5.38 -30.57 -3.39
CA ARG A 267 -4.81 -31.23 -2.22
C ARG A 267 -4.95 -30.35 -0.97
N ALA A 268 -4.65 -29.07 -1.10
CA ALA A 268 -4.76 -28.11 -0.01
C ALA A 268 -6.20 -28.01 0.52
N THR A 269 -7.20 -28.02 -0.38
CA THR A 269 -8.62 -27.90 0.00
C THR A 269 -9.21 -29.21 0.53
N ARG A 270 -8.87 -30.37 -0.07
CA ARG A 270 -9.48 -31.66 0.29
C ARG A 270 -8.75 -32.42 1.39
N ALA A 271 -7.43 -32.31 1.41
CA ALA A 271 -6.59 -33.05 2.33
C ALA A 271 -5.97 -32.17 3.43
N SER A 272 -6.25 -30.86 3.44
CA SER A 272 -5.62 -29.88 4.36
C SER A 272 -4.10 -29.99 4.37
N GLU A 273 -3.50 -30.37 3.24
CA GLU A 273 -2.07 -30.56 3.13
C GLU A 273 -1.35 -29.21 2.97
N PRO A 274 -0.44 -28.85 3.90
CA PRO A 274 0.35 -27.64 3.78
C PRO A 274 1.27 -27.72 2.56
N SER A 275 1.44 -26.61 1.85
CA SER A 275 2.31 -26.57 0.66
C SER A 275 2.84 -25.17 0.39
N LEU A 276 4.03 -25.12 -0.23
CA LEU A 276 4.60 -23.89 -0.78
C LEU A 276 4.78 -24.06 -2.30
N THR A 277 4.24 -23.12 -3.07
CA THR A 277 4.46 -23.04 -4.52
C THR A 277 5.04 -21.68 -4.87
N VAL A 278 6.22 -21.66 -5.47
CA VAL A 278 6.92 -20.44 -5.88
C VAL A 278 6.88 -20.32 -7.39
N LEU A 279 6.18 -19.33 -7.92
CA LEU A 279 6.14 -18.98 -9.34
C LEU A 279 7.31 -18.05 -9.62
N VAL A 280 8.31 -18.52 -10.38
CA VAL A 280 9.52 -17.77 -10.71
C VAL A 280 9.48 -17.40 -12.20
N GLY A 281 9.83 -16.16 -12.53
CA GLY A 281 9.95 -15.74 -13.92
C GLY A 281 10.27 -14.26 -14.08
N GLU A 282 10.65 -13.89 -15.29
CA GLU A 282 11.01 -12.53 -15.66
C GLU A 282 9.84 -11.54 -15.55
N PRO A 283 10.11 -10.24 -15.50
CA PRO A 283 9.06 -9.22 -15.55
C PRO A 283 8.16 -9.41 -16.79
N GLY A 284 6.84 -9.24 -16.59
CA GLY A 284 5.89 -9.34 -17.70
C GLY A 284 5.52 -10.74 -18.18
N ILE A 285 6.14 -11.81 -17.66
CA ILE A 285 5.91 -13.19 -18.11
C ILE A 285 4.53 -13.78 -17.72
N GLY A 286 3.76 -13.09 -16.88
CA GLY A 286 2.42 -13.49 -16.49
C GLY A 286 2.29 -14.14 -15.11
N LYS A 287 3.23 -13.91 -14.16
CA LYS A 287 3.17 -14.43 -12.78
C LYS A 287 1.90 -14.03 -12.04
N SER A 288 1.59 -12.73 -11.99
CA SER A 288 0.39 -12.18 -11.33
C SER A 288 -0.89 -12.71 -11.99
N ARG A 289 -0.87 -12.94 -13.32
CA ARG A 289 -1.96 -13.58 -14.04
C ARG A 289 -2.18 -15.03 -13.57
N MET A 290 -1.11 -15.79 -13.32
CA MET A 290 -1.21 -17.15 -12.77
C MET A 290 -1.75 -17.16 -11.34
N LEU A 291 -1.39 -16.18 -10.49
CA LEU A 291 -2.00 -16.02 -9.15
C LEU A 291 -3.50 -15.74 -9.26
N SER A 292 -3.91 -14.87 -10.19
CA SER A 292 -5.31 -14.59 -10.46
C SER A 292 -6.07 -15.83 -10.94
N GLU A 293 -5.46 -16.66 -11.79
CA GLU A 293 -6.04 -17.91 -12.26
C GLU A 293 -6.25 -18.92 -11.13
N CYS A 294 -5.33 -18.97 -10.13
CA CYS A 294 -5.53 -19.80 -8.94
C CYS A 294 -6.79 -19.38 -8.16
N ARG A 295 -7.04 -18.09 -8.00
CA ARG A 295 -8.27 -17.58 -7.36
C ARG A 295 -9.51 -17.96 -8.15
N ASP A 296 -9.48 -17.80 -9.48
CA ASP A 296 -10.58 -18.23 -10.36
C ASP A 296 -10.91 -19.72 -10.20
N MET A 297 -9.89 -20.57 -10.11
CA MET A 297 -10.06 -22.00 -9.89
C MET A 297 -10.70 -22.32 -8.53
N LEU A 298 -10.37 -21.57 -7.47
CA LEU A 298 -10.99 -21.73 -6.15
C LEU A 298 -12.47 -21.33 -6.18
N GLU A 299 -12.79 -20.18 -6.77
CA GLU A 299 -14.16 -19.68 -6.89
C GLU A 299 -15.04 -20.55 -7.78
N THR A 300 -14.46 -21.24 -8.79
CA THR A 300 -15.21 -22.00 -9.79
C THR A 300 -15.36 -23.49 -9.49
N GLY A 301 -15.01 -23.98 -8.30
CA GLY A 301 -15.35 -25.36 -7.93
C GLY A 301 -14.25 -26.22 -7.31
N ILE A 302 -13.11 -25.64 -6.86
CA ILE A 302 -12.14 -26.40 -6.06
C ILE A 302 -12.63 -26.54 -4.61
N GLY A 303 -13.25 -25.50 -4.06
CA GLY A 303 -13.83 -25.48 -2.71
C GLY A 303 -13.53 -24.19 -1.96
N PRO A 304 -14.27 -23.88 -0.88
CA PRO A 304 -14.08 -22.69 -0.09
C PRO A 304 -12.76 -22.74 0.68
N VAL A 305 -12.08 -21.60 0.76
CA VAL A 305 -10.83 -21.42 1.51
C VAL A 305 -10.84 -20.06 2.23
N ARG A 306 -10.07 -19.96 3.30
CA ARG A 306 -9.71 -18.66 3.89
C ARG A 306 -8.46 -18.14 3.19
N TYR A 307 -8.59 -17.14 2.34
CA TYR A 307 -7.43 -16.60 1.63
C TYR A 307 -6.98 -15.25 2.20
N PHE A 308 -5.68 -15.05 2.14
CA PHE A 308 -4.98 -13.82 2.44
C PHE A 308 -4.22 -13.40 1.19
N GLU A 309 -4.26 -12.14 0.88
CA GLU A 309 -3.54 -11.58 -0.26
C GLU A 309 -2.55 -10.54 0.21
N GLY A 310 -1.39 -10.49 -0.43
CA GLY A 310 -0.38 -9.49 -0.16
C GLY A 310 0.49 -9.22 -1.38
N ARG A 311 0.98 -8.00 -1.46
CA ARG A 311 1.92 -7.57 -2.48
C ARG A 311 3.06 -6.83 -1.85
N ALA A 312 4.28 -7.17 -2.26
CA ALA A 312 5.46 -6.43 -1.86
C ALA A 312 5.73 -5.28 -2.84
N TYR A 313 6.21 -4.16 -2.32
CA TYR A 313 6.54 -2.97 -3.10
C TYR A 313 7.99 -2.58 -2.90
N LEU A 314 8.64 -2.08 -3.96
CA LEU A 314 10.04 -1.64 -3.92
C LEU A 314 10.27 -0.58 -2.85
N ASP A 315 9.35 0.36 -2.73
CA ASP A 315 9.44 1.49 -1.79
C ASP A 315 9.37 1.05 -0.32
N SER A 316 8.77 -0.10 -0.05
CA SER A 316 8.62 -0.66 1.29
C SER A 316 9.61 -1.79 1.61
N MET A 317 10.48 -2.17 0.68
CA MET A 317 11.45 -3.26 0.84
C MET A 317 12.37 -3.09 2.06
N ARG A 318 12.63 -1.85 2.46
CA ARG A 318 13.46 -1.52 3.62
C ARG A 318 12.67 -1.25 4.89
N GLN A 319 11.33 -1.35 4.85
CA GLN A 319 10.45 -1.18 6.00
C GLN A 319 10.14 -2.56 6.60
N PRO A 320 10.58 -2.84 7.83
CA PRO A 320 10.35 -4.14 8.45
C PRO A 320 8.87 -4.48 8.58
N TYR A 321 8.51 -5.72 8.28
CA TYR A 321 7.15 -6.26 8.28
C TYR A 321 6.18 -5.55 7.32
N ALA A 322 6.66 -4.84 6.32
CA ALA A 322 5.80 -4.13 5.37
C ALA A 322 4.91 -5.08 4.57
N LEU A 323 5.43 -6.21 4.12
CA LEU A 323 4.61 -7.22 3.43
C LEU A 323 3.56 -7.82 4.39
N LEU A 324 3.94 -8.15 5.63
CA LEU A 324 2.98 -8.66 6.61
C LEU A 324 1.89 -7.62 6.92
N ARG A 325 2.26 -6.34 7.08
CA ARG A 325 1.30 -5.25 7.22
C ARG A 325 0.35 -5.18 6.03
N ASN A 326 0.86 -5.31 4.81
CA ASN A 326 0.03 -5.33 3.61
C ASN A 326 -0.98 -6.48 3.63
N ILE A 327 -0.55 -7.73 3.95
CA ILE A 327 -1.42 -8.91 4.06
C ILE A 327 -2.54 -8.68 5.08
N ILE A 328 -2.19 -8.26 6.29
CA ILE A 328 -3.13 -8.08 7.41
C ILE A 328 -4.07 -6.92 7.17
N SER A 329 -3.54 -5.77 6.72
CA SER A 329 -4.36 -4.59 6.43
C SER A 329 -5.35 -4.86 5.29
N HIS A 330 -4.94 -5.58 4.24
CA HIS A 330 -5.83 -6.00 3.18
C HIS A 330 -6.92 -6.95 3.70
N ARG A 331 -6.56 -7.97 4.48
CA ARG A 331 -7.50 -8.96 5.01
C ARG A 331 -8.56 -8.34 5.91
N PHE A 332 -8.19 -7.39 6.75
CA PHE A 332 -9.08 -6.77 7.73
C PHE A 332 -9.57 -5.39 7.31
N GLN A 333 -9.28 -4.98 6.06
CA GLN A 333 -9.72 -3.71 5.48
C GLN A 333 -9.32 -2.50 6.34
N ILE A 334 -8.05 -2.49 6.77
CA ILE A 334 -7.44 -1.39 7.52
C ILE A 334 -6.83 -0.41 6.52
N GLY A 335 -7.35 0.81 6.47
CA GLY A 335 -6.80 1.89 5.64
C GLY A 335 -5.44 2.37 6.13
N ASP A 336 -4.62 2.89 5.23
CA ASP A 336 -3.32 3.45 5.62
C ASP A 336 -3.44 4.83 6.29
N ASP A 337 -4.57 5.52 6.10
CA ASP A 337 -4.93 6.82 6.68
C ASP A 337 -5.78 6.71 7.96
N GLU A 338 -6.14 5.48 8.39
CA GLU A 338 -6.97 5.29 9.56
C GLU A 338 -6.24 5.63 10.87
N ASP A 339 -7.00 6.14 11.82
CA ASP A 339 -6.47 6.36 13.16
C ASP A 339 -6.09 5.03 13.86
N PRO A 340 -5.05 5.04 14.73
CA PRO A 340 -4.56 3.82 15.36
C PRO A 340 -5.62 3.06 16.18
N VAL A 341 -6.61 3.76 16.76
CA VAL A 341 -7.64 3.13 17.59
C VAL A 341 -8.59 2.33 16.70
N THR A 342 -9.05 2.92 15.60
CA THR A 342 -9.91 2.26 14.61
C THR A 342 -9.17 1.09 13.94
N ALA A 343 -7.90 1.26 13.58
CA ALA A 343 -7.09 0.20 12.99
C ALA A 343 -6.96 -1.03 13.91
N ILE A 344 -6.68 -0.81 15.19
CA ILE A 344 -6.59 -1.88 16.20
C ILE A 344 -7.95 -2.54 16.44
N GLN A 345 -9.05 -1.77 16.48
CA GLN A 345 -10.39 -2.34 16.61
C GLN A 345 -10.74 -3.26 15.44
N LYS A 346 -10.47 -2.84 14.20
CA LYS A 346 -10.70 -3.68 13.01
C LYS A 346 -9.86 -4.95 13.06
N LEU A 347 -8.59 -4.84 13.48
CA LEU A 347 -7.72 -5.99 13.66
C LEU A 347 -8.28 -6.95 14.72
N ALA A 348 -8.67 -6.45 15.89
CA ALA A 348 -9.19 -7.27 16.99
C ALA A 348 -10.50 -8.00 16.60
N VAL A 349 -11.43 -7.28 15.96
CA VAL A 349 -12.67 -7.87 15.45
C VAL A 349 -12.39 -8.92 14.37
N GLY A 350 -11.50 -8.62 13.43
CA GLY A 350 -11.13 -9.54 12.34
C GLY A 350 -10.44 -10.79 12.83
N VAL A 351 -9.47 -10.66 13.74
CA VAL A 351 -8.77 -11.79 14.37
C VAL A 351 -9.75 -12.63 15.20
N SER A 352 -10.62 -11.98 15.99
CA SER A 352 -11.65 -12.66 16.79
C SER A 352 -12.62 -13.48 15.92
N GLY A 353 -13.01 -12.95 14.78
CA GLY A 353 -13.86 -13.64 13.81
C GLY A 353 -13.22 -14.89 13.19
N LEU A 354 -11.89 -14.97 13.17
CA LEU A 354 -11.15 -16.09 12.61
C LEU A 354 -10.76 -17.17 13.63
N ILE A 355 -10.34 -16.78 14.85
CA ILE A 355 -9.75 -17.70 15.85
C ILE A 355 -10.48 -17.71 17.20
N GLY A 356 -11.57 -16.96 17.34
CA GLY A 356 -12.42 -16.95 18.52
C GLY A 356 -11.80 -16.29 19.76
N PRO A 357 -12.06 -16.80 21.00
CA PRO A 357 -11.77 -16.07 22.25
C PRO A 357 -10.28 -15.79 22.55
N LYS A 358 -9.36 -16.47 21.90
CA LYS A 358 -7.90 -16.25 22.05
C LYS A 358 -7.39 -15.01 21.32
N ALA A 359 -8.28 -14.30 20.63
CA ALA A 359 -7.95 -13.24 19.70
C ALA A 359 -7.28 -12.00 20.32
N GLY A 360 -7.68 -11.59 21.54
CA GLY A 360 -7.29 -10.28 22.09
C GLY A 360 -5.76 -10.11 22.18
N ARG A 361 -5.07 -11.04 22.84
CA ARG A 361 -3.61 -11.00 22.98
C ARG A 361 -2.89 -11.06 21.63
N ILE A 362 -3.38 -11.92 20.72
CA ILE A 362 -2.78 -12.08 19.38
C ILE A 362 -2.98 -10.80 18.56
N ALA A 363 -4.16 -10.19 18.59
CA ALA A 363 -4.43 -8.94 17.88
C ALA A 363 -3.54 -7.79 18.38
N ASP A 364 -3.36 -7.67 19.71
CA ASP A 364 -2.47 -6.66 20.30
C ASP A 364 -1.01 -6.87 19.87
N SER A 365 -0.53 -8.12 19.94
CA SER A 365 0.84 -8.46 19.54
C SER A 365 1.09 -8.23 18.05
N VAL A 366 0.18 -8.66 17.18
CA VAL A 366 0.25 -8.44 15.73
C VAL A 366 0.16 -6.94 15.42
N GLY A 367 -0.77 -6.22 16.06
CA GLY A 367 -0.92 -4.77 15.89
C GLY A 367 0.34 -4.00 16.27
N TRP A 368 1.00 -4.39 17.35
CA TRP A 368 2.29 -3.81 17.74
C TRP A 368 3.40 -4.11 16.72
N LEU A 369 3.53 -5.38 16.28
CA LEU A 369 4.54 -5.79 15.31
C LEU A 369 4.42 -5.01 13.99
N LEU A 370 3.19 -4.75 13.57
CA LEU A 370 2.86 -4.02 12.34
C LEU A 370 2.92 -2.49 12.48
N GLY A 371 3.16 -1.98 13.70
CA GLY A 371 3.17 -0.53 13.96
C GLY A 371 1.79 0.13 13.82
N LEU A 372 0.70 -0.63 13.99
CA LEU A 372 -0.67 -0.12 14.00
C LEU A 372 -1.06 0.46 15.35
N ALA A 373 -0.41 0.01 16.44
CA ALA A 373 -0.60 0.57 17.77
C ALA A 373 0.25 1.82 17.95
N ALA A 374 -0.32 2.86 18.57
CA ALA A 374 0.44 4.03 18.97
C ALA A 374 1.57 3.60 19.92
N GLN A 375 2.81 3.86 19.55
CA GLN A 375 3.97 3.62 20.43
C GLN A 375 3.93 4.64 21.57
N LYS A 376 3.41 4.22 22.71
CA LYS A 376 3.40 5.06 23.93
C LYS A 376 4.70 4.84 24.70
N GLY A 377 5.61 5.80 24.59
CA GLY A 377 6.78 5.90 25.45
C GLY A 377 8.03 5.16 24.94
N SER A 378 9.18 5.54 25.50
CA SER A 378 10.49 4.94 25.23
C SER A 378 10.60 3.60 25.98
N GLU A 379 10.32 2.51 25.32
CA GLU A 379 10.57 1.15 25.83
C GLU A 379 12.08 0.87 25.86
N SER A 380 12.57 0.05 26.82
CA SER A 380 13.95 -0.43 26.72
C SER A 380 14.06 -1.49 25.62
N THR A 381 15.22 -1.49 25.01
CA THR A 381 15.56 -2.44 23.94
C THR A 381 15.44 -3.93 24.34
N ALA A 382 15.61 -4.26 25.62
CA ALA A 382 15.43 -5.62 26.11
C ALA A 382 13.95 -6.04 26.15
N ASP A 383 13.06 -5.12 26.55
CA ASP A 383 11.60 -5.37 26.57
C ASP A 383 11.06 -5.43 25.15
N SER A 384 11.56 -4.56 24.27
CA SER A 384 11.22 -4.57 22.86
C SER A 384 11.64 -5.89 22.19
N THR A 385 12.78 -6.47 22.56
CA THR A 385 13.22 -7.79 22.06
C THR A 385 12.29 -8.90 22.52
N TYR A 386 11.95 -8.93 23.81
CA TYR A 386 11.01 -9.92 24.35
C TYR A 386 9.63 -9.79 23.68
N ARG A 387 9.13 -8.57 23.57
CA ARG A 387 7.85 -8.24 22.94
C ARG A 387 7.83 -8.64 21.48
N ARG A 388 8.90 -8.30 20.72
CA ARG A 388 9.03 -8.70 19.32
C ARG A 388 9.00 -10.22 19.16
N ASN A 389 9.77 -10.95 19.98
CA ASN A 389 9.79 -12.41 19.94
C ASN A 389 8.43 -13.03 20.35
N ALA A 390 7.73 -12.41 21.29
CA ALA A 390 6.35 -12.80 21.62
C ALA A 390 5.41 -12.51 20.46
N ALA A 391 5.48 -11.35 19.83
CA ALA A 391 4.64 -10.96 18.70
C ALA A 391 4.90 -11.84 17.46
N ILE A 392 6.14 -12.23 17.20
CA ILE A 392 6.49 -13.21 16.15
C ILE A 392 5.79 -14.56 16.46
N ARG A 393 5.92 -15.08 17.69
CA ARG A 393 5.23 -16.32 18.08
C ARG A 393 3.72 -16.21 17.96
N ASP A 394 3.13 -15.12 18.44
CA ASP A 394 1.70 -14.89 18.34
C ASP A 394 1.22 -14.78 16.89
N THR A 395 2.06 -14.24 15.99
CA THR A 395 1.75 -14.19 14.55
C THR A 395 1.81 -15.58 13.92
N ILE A 396 2.78 -16.41 14.31
CA ILE A 396 2.85 -17.82 13.88
C ILE A 396 1.62 -18.59 14.39
N ASP A 397 1.28 -18.42 15.68
CA ASP A 397 0.10 -19.02 16.31
C ASP A 397 -1.20 -18.57 15.64
N PHE A 398 -1.28 -17.30 15.19
CA PHE A 398 -2.41 -16.79 14.43
C PHE A 398 -2.61 -17.56 13.12
N PHE A 399 -1.57 -17.68 12.28
CA PHE A 399 -1.68 -18.41 11.02
C PHE A 399 -1.95 -19.91 11.26
N ALA A 400 -1.35 -20.49 12.28
CA ALA A 400 -1.62 -21.87 12.67
C ALA A 400 -3.08 -22.08 13.12
N ALA A 401 -3.63 -21.18 13.93
CA ALA A 401 -5.02 -21.24 14.38
C ALA A 401 -6.01 -21.02 13.23
N VAL A 402 -5.71 -20.12 12.30
CA VAL A 402 -6.54 -19.90 11.09
C VAL A 402 -6.53 -21.15 10.21
N ALA A 403 -5.38 -21.79 10.04
CA ALA A 403 -5.24 -23.00 9.23
C ALA A 403 -5.92 -24.23 9.86
N ALA A 404 -5.96 -24.31 11.21
CA ALA A 404 -6.64 -25.38 11.94
C ALA A 404 -8.17 -25.21 12.02
N GLY A 405 -8.72 -24.14 11.47
CA GLY A 405 -10.17 -23.88 11.44
C GLY A 405 -10.92 -24.75 10.43
N ASP A 406 -12.23 -24.47 10.25
CA ASP A 406 -13.13 -25.27 9.39
C ASP A 406 -12.73 -25.26 7.91
N LEU A 407 -11.99 -24.22 7.47
CA LEU A 407 -11.54 -24.06 6.10
C LEU A 407 -10.02 -23.90 6.05
N PRO A 408 -9.35 -24.51 5.05
CA PRO A 408 -7.93 -24.34 4.87
C PRO A 408 -7.56 -22.88 4.58
N ALA A 409 -6.37 -22.44 4.99
CA ALA A 409 -5.85 -21.11 4.80
C ALA A 409 -4.88 -21.06 3.61
N MET A 410 -5.02 -20.08 2.75
CA MET A 410 -4.14 -19.85 1.61
C MET A 410 -3.63 -18.41 1.58
N LEU A 411 -2.33 -18.25 1.40
CA LEU A 411 -1.69 -16.96 1.19
C LEU A 411 -1.27 -16.84 -0.26
N PHE A 412 -1.74 -15.77 -0.94
CA PHE A 412 -1.34 -15.39 -2.29
C PHE A 412 -0.47 -14.14 -2.21
N LEU A 413 0.82 -14.29 -2.54
CA LEU A 413 1.79 -13.22 -2.39
C LEU A 413 2.41 -12.86 -3.74
N ASP A 414 2.29 -11.61 -4.14
CA ASP A 414 2.83 -11.11 -5.40
C ASP A 414 4.07 -10.24 -5.20
N ASP A 415 4.93 -10.20 -6.20
CA ASP A 415 6.16 -9.40 -6.26
C ASP A 415 7.13 -9.63 -5.08
N LEU A 416 7.24 -10.87 -4.59
CA LEU A 416 7.99 -11.23 -3.38
C LEU A 416 9.48 -10.84 -3.41
N GLN A 417 10.06 -10.55 -4.59
CA GLN A 417 11.41 -10.00 -4.71
C GLN A 417 11.58 -8.64 -4.02
N TRP A 418 10.48 -7.91 -3.77
CA TRP A 418 10.46 -6.64 -3.08
C TRP A 418 10.07 -6.74 -1.59
N ALA A 419 9.87 -7.97 -1.10
CA ALA A 419 9.54 -8.18 0.31
C ALA A 419 10.73 -7.82 1.20
N ASP A 420 10.43 -7.21 2.35
CA ASP A 420 11.39 -6.93 3.40
C ASP A 420 11.88 -8.22 4.08
N ASP A 421 13.11 -8.21 4.58
CA ASP A 421 13.74 -9.40 5.16
C ASP A 421 13.03 -9.89 6.42
N ALA A 422 12.48 -9.00 7.24
CA ALA A 422 11.76 -9.37 8.46
C ALA A 422 10.45 -10.13 8.15
N SER A 423 9.73 -9.72 7.09
CA SER A 423 8.56 -10.47 6.59
C SER A 423 8.95 -11.83 6.01
N LEU A 424 10.04 -11.91 5.26
CA LEU A 424 10.52 -13.19 4.70
C LEU A 424 10.93 -14.16 5.82
N ASP A 425 11.71 -13.70 6.80
CA ASP A 425 12.12 -14.51 7.97
C ASP A 425 10.90 -15.03 8.75
N LEU A 426 9.86 -14.20 8.90
CA LEU A 426 8.63 -14.61 9.55
C LEU A 426 7.85 -15.64 8.73
N LEU A 427 7.74 -15.45 7.41
CA LEU A 427 7.09 -16.42 6.52
C LEU A 427 7.82 -17.76 6.52
N GLU A 428 9.16 -17.77 6.58
CA GLU A 428 9.96 -18.98 6.72
C GLU A 428 9.68 -19.70 8.05
N GLN A 429 9.52 -18.96 9.16
CA GLN A 429 9.14 -19.51 10.45
C GLN A 429 7.70 -20.07 10.45
N VAL A 430 6.76 -19.37 9.81
CA VAL A 430 5.38 -19.83 9.63
C VAL A 430 5.33 -21.14 8.83
N LEU A 431 6.15 -21.24 7.77
CA LEU A 431 6.29 -22.47 6.98
C LEU A 431 6.93 -23.61 7.78
N ALA A 432 7.96 -23.30 8.57
CA ALA A 432 8.64 -24.29 9.43
C ALA A 432 7.73 -24.84 10.55
N ALA A 433 6.80 -24.03 11.04
CA ALA A 433 5.77 -24.47 11.99
C ALA A 433 4.81 -25.49 11.38
N ALA A 434 4.82 -25.66 10.04
CA ALA A 434 4.12 -26.71 9.28
C ALA A 434 2.67 -26.96 9.71
N ALA A 435 1.91 -25.87 9.96
CA ALA A 435 0.51 -25.99 10.38
C ALA A 435 -0.33 -26.71 9.30
N PRO A 436 -1.03 -27.79 9.64
CA PRO A 436 -1.94 -28.45 8.72
C PRO A 436 -2.95 -27.44 8.16
N GLY A 437 -3.24 -27.51 6.88
CA GLY A 437 -4.22 -26.62 6.23
C GLY A 437 -3.68 -25.26 5.77
N LEU A 438 -2.39 -24.95 5.98
CA LEU A 438 -1.78 -23.72 5.49
C LEU A 438 -1.05 -23.95 4.15
N SER A 439 -1.38 -23.18 3.12
CA SER A 439 -0.67 -23.23 1.83
C SER A 439 -0.30 -21.83 1.35
N LEU A 440 0.89 -21.69 0.78
CA LEU A 440 1.39 -20.45 0.19
C LEU A 440 1.58 -20.61 -1.31
N ILE A 441 1.09 -19.66 -2.10
CA ILE A 441 1.38 -19.51 -3.52
C ILE A 441 1.94 -18.13 -3.72
N VAL A 442 3.20 -18.07 -4.12
CA VAL A 442 3.95 -16.82 -4.22
C VAL A 442 4.49 -16.60 -5.61
N ALA A 443 4.53 -15.34 -6.06
CA ALA A 443 5.14 -14.94 -7.31
C ALA A 443 6.39 -14.08 -7.06
N ALA A 444 7.47 -14.41 -7.74
CA ALA A 444 8.75 -13.73 -7.57
C ALA A 444 9.55 -13.66 -8.88
N ARG A 445 10.45 -12.67 -8.95
CA ARG A 445 11.50 -12.62 -9.99
C ARG A 445 12.71 -13.44 -9.54
N PRO A 446 13.60 -13.87 -10.46
CA PRO A 446 14.83 -14.58 -10.11
C PRO A 446 15.71 -13.85 -9.09
N ALA A 447 15.62 -12.53 -9.01
CA ALA A 447 16.33 -11.71 -8.03
C ALA A 447 16.05 -12.11 -6.55
N LEU A 448 14.85 -12.64 -6.23
CA LEU A 448 14.58 -13.20 -4.90
C LEU A 448 15.49 -14.37 -4.60
N LEU A 449 15.72 -15.25 -5.58
CA LEU A 449 16.49 -16.48 -5.41
C LEU A 449 17.99 -16.19 -5.18
N SER A 450 18.49 -15.08 -5.74
CA SER A 450 19.84 -14.61 -5.47
C SER A 450 20.01 -14.15 -4.01
N ARG A 451 18.95 -13.52 -3.43
CA ARG A 451 18.91 -13.06 -2.04
C ARG A 451 18.54 -14.16 -1.06
N ARG A 452 17.64 -15.04 -1.45
CA ARG A 452 17.07 -16.14 -0.64
C ARG A 452 17.02 -17.44 -1.45
N PRO A 453 18.15 -18.15 -1.62
CA PRO A 453 18.21 -19.35 -2.48
C PRO A 453 17.24 -20.46 -2.09
N ALA A 454 16.93 -20.60 -0.80
CA ALA A 454 16.02 -21.62 -0.28
C ALA A 454 14.60 -21.53 -0.87
N TRP A 455 14.15 -20.34 -1.32
CA TRP A 455 12.85 -20.15 -1.95
C TRP A 455 12.75 -20.78 -3.34
N GLY A 456 13.88 -21.00 -4.01
CA GLY A 456 13.94 -21.63 -5.35
C GLY A 456 14.22 -23.12 -5.32
N ALA A 457 14.62 -23.68 -4.19
CA ALA A 457 15.03 -25.09 -4.09
C ALA A 457 13.88 -25.95 -3.54
N ASP A 458 13.48 -26.96 -4.27
CA ASP A 458 12.41 -27.87 -3.87
C ASP A 458 12.72 -28.51 -2.51
N GLY A 459 11.75 -28.47 -1.60
CA GLY A 459 11.87 -29.09 -0.27
C GLY A 459 12.74 -28.36 0.76
N SER A 460 13.35 -27.20 0.43
CA SER A 460 14.28 -26.49 1.32
C SER A 460 13.61 -25.81 2.50
N LEU A 461 12.49 -25.08 2.27
CA LEU A 461 11.73 -24.40 3.33
C LEU A 461 10.57 -25.26 3.84
N HIS A 462 10.03 -26.11 3.01
CA HIS A 462 8.90 -26.99 3.34
C HIS A 462 8.99 -28.26 2.49
N ALA A 463 8.73 -29.44 3.11
CA ALA A 463 8.81 -30.74 2.44
C ALA A 463 7.99 -30.84 1.13
N ARG A 464 6.93 -30.05 1.00
CA ARG A 464 6.06 -29.95 -0.19
C ARG A 464 6.24 -28.64 -0.95
N GLN A 465 7.42 -28.07 -0.93
CA GLN A 465 7.79 -26.93 -1.76
C GLN A 465 7.99 -27.36 -3.21
N THR A 466 7.59 -26.46 -4.13
CA THR A 466 7.87 -26.60 -5.57
C THR A 466 8.10 -25.24 -6.18
N ALA A 467 9.18 -25.08 -6.90
CA ALA A 467 9.43 -23.92 -7.73
C ALA A 467 8.92 -24.21 -9.16
N LEU A 468 8.04 -23.35 -9.67
CA LEU A 468 7.52 -23.40 -11.03
C LEU A 468 8.11 -22.24 -11.82
N HIS A 469 9.00 -22.55 -12.75
CA HIS A 469 9.56 -21.56 -13.64
C HIS A 469 8.60 -21.29 -14.79
N LEU A 470 8.31 -20.02 -15.05
CA LEU A 470 7.49 -19.57 -16.16
C LEU A 470 8.40 -19.10 -17.30
N ASP A 471 8.54 -19.93 -18.30
CA ASP A 471 9.29 -19.63 -19.52
C ASP A 471 8.52 -18.66 -20.43
N PRO A 472 9.15 -17.99 -21.40
CA PRO A 472 8.46 -17.27 -22.46
C PRO A 472 7.42 -18.13 -23.18
N LEU A 473 6.36 -17.51 -23.70
CA LEU A 473 5.38 -18.20 -24.55
C LEU A 473 6.04 -18.71 -25.82
N ASP A 474 5.69 -19.91 -26.23
CA ASP A 474 6.06 -20.37 -27.57
C ASP A 474 5.36 -19.55 -28.67
N ALA A 475 5.85 -19.59 -29.88
CA ALA A 475 5.33 -18.80 -30.99
C ALA A 475 3.83 -19.07 -31.27
N ALA A 476 3.37 -20.30 -31.03
CA ALA A 476 1.96 -20.67 -31.23
C ALA A 476 1.07 -20.04 -30.13
N ALA A 477 1.51 -20.06 -28.88
CA ALA A 477 0.79 -19.41 -27.78
C ALA A 477 0.82 -17.87 -27.90
N ALA A 478 1.97 -17.28 -28.25
CA ALA A 478 2.07 -15.85 -28.50
C ALA A 478 1.15 -15.44 -29.66
N GLY A 479 1.11 -16.21 -30.74
CA GLY A 479 0.19 -15.97 -31.84
C GLY A 479 -1.28 -16.05 -31.45
N ARG A 480 -1.67 -17.02 -30.61
CA ARG A 480 -3.05 -17.07 -30.06
C ARG A 480 -3.39 -15.88 -29.21
N LEU A 481 -2.42 -15.35 -28.46
CA LEU A 481 -2.62 -14.12 -27.66
C LEU A 481 -2.85 -12.91 -28.56
N VAL A 482 -2.08 -12.77 -29.66
CA VAL A 482 -2.31 -11.74 -30.71
C VAL A 482 -3.72 -11.86 -31.26
N ASP A 483 -4.11 -13.10 -31.67
CA ASP A 483 -5.43 -13.36 -32.26
C ASP A 483 -6.57 -13.00 -31.28
N GLN A 484 -6.40 -13.24 -29.97
CA GLN A 484 -7.39 -12.87 -28.96
C GLN A 484 -7.48 -11.35 -28.74
N ILE A 485 -6.33 -10.66 -28.64
CA ILE A 485 -6.31 -9.21 -28.46
C ILE A 485 -6.89 -8.51 -29.68
N LEU A 486 -6.52 -8.95 -30.86
CA LEU A 486 -6.96 -8.34 -32.10
C LEU A 486 -8.30 -8.94 -32.65
N ALA A 487 -8.99 -9.76 -31.85
CA ALA A 487 -10.28 -10.34 -32.23
C ALA A 487 -11.37 -9.32 -32.66
N PRO A 488 -11.37 -8.04 -32.17
CA PRO A 488 -12.28 -7.02 -32.68
C PRO A 488 -11.97 -6.52 -34.11
N ALA A 489 -10.79 -6.83 -34.66
CA ALA A 489 -10.44 -6.48 -36.04
C ALA A 489 -11.09 -7.45 -37.04
N ASP A 490 -11.57 -6.91 -38.14
CA ASP A 490 -12.18 -7.74 -39.22
C ASP A 490 -11.18 -8.74 -39.84
N HIS A 491 -9.90 -8.36 -39.89
CA HIS A 491 -8.82 -9.17 -40.43
C HIS A 491 -7.49 -8.81 -39.79
N VAL A 492 -6.74 -9.78 -39.30
CA VAL A 492 -5.37 -9.63 -38.79
C VAL A 492 -4.38 -10.07 -39.87
N PRO A 493 -3.59 -9.15 -40.49
CA PRO A 493 -2.61 -9.53 -41.50
C PRO A 493 -1.55 -10.49 -40.92
N PRO A 494 -1.25 -11.61 -41.62
CA PRO A 494 -0.24 -12.57 -41.15
C PRO A 494 1.13 -11.93 -40.86
N ALA A 495 1.55 -11.00 -41.69
CA ALA A 495 2.83 -10.28 -41.53
C ALA A 495 2.88 -9.49 -40.20
N LEU A 496 1.79 -8.82 -39.79
CA LEU A 496 1.71 -8.16 -38.50
C LEU A 496 1.80 -9.16 -37.34
N ARG A 497 1.02 -10.24 -37.46
CA ARG A 497 1.01 -11.30 -36.43
C ARG A 497 2.40 -11.91 -36.25
N GLU A 498 3.09 -12.26 -37.33
CA GLU A 498 4.45 -12.82 -37.28
C GLU A 498 5.45 -11.82 -36.68
N ARG A 499 5.35 -10.53 -37.03
CA ARG A 499 6.22 -9.48 -36.53
C ARG A 499 6.01 -9.30 -35.01
N LEU A 500 4.78 -9.20 -34.52
CA LEU A 500 4.46 -9.10 -33.10
C LEU A 500 4.97 -10.30 -32.31
N VAL A 501 4.78 -11.52 -32.79
CA VAL A 501 5.29 -12.74 -32.15
C VAL A 501 6.81 -12.73 -32.07
N ALA A 502 7.51 -12.36 -33.13
CA ALA A 502 8.97 -12.34 -33.18
C ALA A 502 9.54 -11.28 -32.22
N GLN A 503 9.02 -10.06 -32.26
CA GLN A 503 9.52 -8.94 -31.44
C GLN A 503 9.21 -9.12 -29.96
N SER A 504 8.06 -9.67 -29.59
CA SER A 504 7.71 -9.90 -28.18
C SER A 504 8.62 -10.93 -27.49
N SER A 505 9.37 -11.74 -28.26
CA SER A 505 10.21 -12.83 -27.74
C SER A 505 9.45 -13.75 -26.76
N GLY A 506 8.14 -13.92 -26.96
CA GLY A 506 7.26 -14.70 -26.11
C GLY A 506 6.91 -14.08 -24.76
N ASN A 507 7.25 -12.80 -24.50
CA ASN A 507 6.84 -12.09 -23.30
C ASN A 507 5.45 -11.46 -23.50
N PRO A 508 4.41 -11.92 -22.75
CA PRO A 508 3.05 -11.41 -22.94
C PRO A 508 2.91 -9.91 -22.75
N PHE A 509 3.56 -9.35 -21.75
CA PHE A 509 3.51 -7.92 -21.48
C PHE A 509 4.17 -7.09 -22.59
N HIS A 510 5.32 -7.55 -23.09
CA HIS A 510 5.97 -6.90 -24.23
C HIS A 510 5.06 -6.92 -25.47
N LEU A 511 4.36 -8.05 -25.71
CA LEU A 511 3.39 -8.18 -26.79
C LEU A 511 2.21 -7.21 -26.63
N GLU A 512 1.66 -7.09 -25.43
CA GLU A 512 0.58 -6.14 -25.13
C GLU A 512 1.04 -4.69 -25.36
N GLU A 513 2.23 -4.31 -24.89
CA GLU A 513 2.77 -2.96 -25.07
C GLU A 513 3.09 -2.64 -26.54
N LEU A 514 3.56 -3.62 -27.33
CA LEU A 514 3.73 -3.44 -28.77
C LEU A 514 2.39 -3.15 -29.45
N ILE A 515 1.32 -3.87 -29.11
CA ILE A 515 0.00 -3.61 -29.69
C ILE A 515 -0.54 -2.24 -29.25
N ARG A 516 -0.33 -1.83 -27.99
CA ARG A 516 -0.70 -0.49 -27.51
C ARG A 516 0.03 0.60 -28.27
N MET A 517 1.34 0.48 -28.44
CA MET A 517 2.12 1.41 -29.22
C MET A 517 1.55 1.54 -30.66
N LEU A 518 1.22 0.43 -31.32
CA LEU A 518 0.62 0.46 -32.64
C LEU A 518 -0.79 1.11 -32.66
N ILE A 519 -1.50 1.08 -31.54
CA ILE A 519 -2.77 1.82 -31.37
C ILE A 519 -2.47 3.31 -31.21
N ASP A 520 -1.51 3.68 -30.36
CA ASP A 520 -1.11 5.07 -30.12
C ASP A 520 -0.59 5.72 -31.41
N ASP A 521 0.20 4.98 -32.21
CA ASP A 521 0.70 5.40 -33.54
C ASP A 521 -0.40 5.45 -34.64
N GLY A 522 -1.61 4.97 -34.34
CA GLY A 522 -2.73 4.92 -35.28
C GLY A 522 -2.56 3.91 -36.39
N VAL A 523 -1.62 2.97 -36.29
CA VAL A 523 -1.50 1.77 -37.16
C VAL A 523 -2.70 0.85 -36.93
N ILE A 524 -3.09 0.71 -35.64
CA ILE A 524 -4.32 0.01 -35.24
C ILE A 524 -5.32 1.06 -34.77
N SER A 525 -6.38 1.26 -35.53
CA SER A 525 -7.45 2.17 -35.12
C SER A 525 -8.51 1.41 -34.33
N THR A 526 -8.71 1.81 -33.06
CA THR A 526 -9.74 1.25 -32.15
C THR A 526 -11.03 2.07 -32.17
N ARG A 527 -11.02 3.25 -32.83
CA ARG A 527 -12.21 4.08 -33.03
C ARG A 527 -13.11 3.50 -34.11
N GLY A 528 -13.97 2.57 -33.75
CA GLY A 528 -14.84 1.85 -34.69
C GLY A 528 -14.50 0.35 -34.74
N PRO A 529 -14.91 -0.35 -35.80
CA PRO A 529 -14.33 -1.68 -36.07
C PRO A 529 -12.82 -1.50 -36.14
N TRP A 530 -12.12 -2.33 -35.43
CA TRP A 530 -10.65 -2.24 -35.40
C TRP A 530 -10.12 -2.42 -36.82
N ARG A 531 -9.32 -1.49 -37.29
CA ARG A 531 -8.71 -1.51 -38.61
C ARG A 531 -7.21 -1.38 -38.49
N ILE A 532 -6.52 -2.17 -39.28
CA ILE A 532 -5.06 -2.24 -39.32
C ILE A 532 -4.59 -1.62 -40.64
N ASP A 533 -3.78 -0.58 -40.58
CA ASP A 533 -3.17 0.11 -41.72
C ASP A 533 -1.73 -0.39 -41.94
N MET A 534 -1.55 -1.33 -42.82
CA MET A 534 -0.24 -1.90 -43.15
C MET A 534 0.70 -0.88 -43.79
N GLY A 535 0.17 0.12 -44.51
CA GLY A 535 1.01 1.14 -45.13
C GLY A 535 1.75 2.03 -44.12
N ARG A 536 1.13 2.26 -42.92
CA ARG A 536 1.78 2.93 -41.82
C ARG A 536 2.80 2.03 -41.11
N LEU A 537 2.51 0.74 -40.96
CA LEU A 537 3.40 -0.22 -40.29
C LEU A 537 4.77 -0.32 -41.01
N ASP A 538 4.81 -0.23 -42.32
CA ASP A 538 6.04 -0.33 -43.12
C ASP A 538 6.91 0.94 -43.00
N SER A 539 6.31 2.08 -42.64
CA SER A 539 7.00 3.37 -42.45
C SER A 539 7.55 3.56 -41.05
N GLU A 540 7.10 2.77 -40.04
CA GLU A 540 7.47 2.93 -38.65
C GLU A 540 8.49 1.88 -38.17
N ARG A 541 9.51 2.37 -37.44
CA ARG A 541 10.46 1.51 -36.75
C ARG A 541 9.87 1.07 -35.43
N VAL A 542 9.33 -0.13 -35.36
CA VAL A 542 8.90 -0.75 -34.10
C VAL A 542 10.14 -1.17 -33.30
N PRO A 543 10.33 -0.68 -32.07
CA PRO A 543 11.49 -1.03 -31.24
C PRO A 543 11.54 -2.52 -30.86
N ASP A 544 12.74 -3.07 -30.81
CA ASP A 544 12.95 -4.50 -30.50
C ASP A 544 12.97 -4.81 -29.00
N THR A 545 12.94 -3.78 -28.13
CA THR A 545 13.01 -3.94 -26.68
C THR A 545 11.81 -3.32 -25.98
N LEU A 546 11.39 -3.93 -24.88
CA LEU A 546 10.30 -3.39 -24.03
C LEU A 546 10.57 -1.94 -23.60
N VAL A 547 11.82 -1.62 -23.25
CA VAL A 547 12.22 -0.25 -22.86
C VAL A 547 12.01 0.72 -24.03
N GLY A 548 12.40 0.32 -25.24
CA GLY A 548 12.19 1.15 -26.45
C GLY A 548 10.71 1.36 -26.78
N VAL A 549 9.88 0.33 -26.60
CA VAL A 549 8.42 0.43 -26.78
C VAL A 549 7.81 1.40 -25.77
N LEU A 550 8.18 1.28 -24.50
CA LEU A 550 7.69 2.18 -23.44
C LEU A 550 8.20 3.61 -23.67
N GLN A 551 9.44 3.79 -24.14
CA GLN A 551 9.97 5.11 -24.53
C GLN A 551 9.14 5.70 -25.66
N GLY A 552 8.85 4.93 -26.73
CA GLY A 552 8.01 5.38 -27.85
C GLY A 552 6.61 5.82 -27.38
N ARG A 553 6.02 5.10 -26.42
CA ARG A 553 4.73 5.51 -25.83
C ARG A 553 4.83 6.82 -25.01
N LEU A 554 5.93 7.05 -24.31
CA LEU A 554 6.17 8.31 -23.59
C LEU A 554 6.37 9.47 -24.56
N ASP A 555 7.00 9.25 -25.71
CA ASP A 555 7.26 10.28 -26.74
C ASP A 555 5.96 10.77 -27.43
N HIS A 556 4.86 10.00 -27.34
CA HIS A 556 3.54 10.38 -27.86
C HIS A 556 2.69 11.21 -26.92
N LEU A 557 3.11 11.36 -25.66
CA LEU A 557 2.43 12.19 -24.67
C LEU A 557 2.60 13.67 -24.99
N ASP A 558 1.61 14.49 -24.61
CA ASP A 558 1.81 15.91 -24.64
C ASP A 558 2.82 16.35 -23.56
N ALA A 559 3.31 17.59 -23.68
CA ALA A 559 4.37 18.09 -22.80
C ALA A 559 3.94 18.12 -21.31
N ALA A 560 2.65 18.35 -21.03
CA ALA A 560 2.13 18.37 -19.66
C ALA A 560 2.00 16.94 -19.09
N GLU A 561 1.48 16.01 -19.87
CA GLU A 561 1.37 14.59 -19.52
C GLU A 561 2.75 13.98 -19.24
N PHE A 562 3.69 14.21 -20.14
CA PHE A 562 5.06 13.71 -19.99
C PHE A 562 5.73 14.31 -18.74
N ARG A 563 5.56 15.63 -18.51
CA ARG A 563 6.13 16.28 -17.32
C ARG A 563 5.53 15.75 -16.01
N VAL A 564 4.22 15.53 -15.97
CA VAL A 564 3.55 14.94 -14.79
C VAL A 564 4.09 13.54 -14.51
N LEU A 565 4.27 12.69 -15.52
CA LEU A 565 4.85 11.34 -15.33
C LEU A 565 6.32 11.39 -14.88
N GLN A 566 7.11 12.31 -15.41
CA GLN A 566 8.48 12.54 -14.95
C GLN A 566 8.50 12.87 -13.45
N VAL A 567 7.70 13.83 -13.00
CA VAL A 567 7.61 14.21 -11.58
C VAL A 567 7.06 13.07 -10.73
N ALA A 568 6.03 12.38 -11.20
CA ALA A 568 5.48 11.20 -10.51
C ALA A 568 6.53 10.11 -10.27
N SER A 569 7.43 9.87 -11.22
CA SER A 569 8.49 8.85 -11.14
C SER A 569 9.47 9.09 -9.99
N VAL A 570 9.60 10.33 -9.52
CA VAL A 570 10.47 10.73 -8.40
C VAL A 570 9.98 10.17 -7.08
N PHE A 571 8.64 10.14 -6.86
CA PHE A 571 8.04 9.62 -5.63
C PHE A 571 8.16 8.09 -5.50
N GLY A 572 8.33 7.39 -6.59
CA GLY A 572 8.39 5.93 -6.62
C GLY A 572 7.27 5.36 -7.48
N ARG A 573 6.78 4.17 -7.12
CA ARG A 573 5.66 3.54 -7.82
C ARG A 573 4.36 4.27 -7.56
N CYS A 574 4.12 4.67 -6.32
CA CYS A 574 2.93 5.40 -5.89
C CYS A 574 3.24 6.89 -5.73
N PHE A 575 2.26 7.72 -6.04
CA PHE A 575 2.37 9.18 -5.98
C PHE A 575 0.98 9.81 -5.73
N TRP A 576 0.95 11.09 -5.38
CA TRP A 576 -0.26 11.78 -4.95
C TRP A 576 -0.50 13.03 -5.79
N ASP A 577 -1.75 13.29 -6.14
CA ASP A 577 -2.15 14.47 -6.93
C ASP A 577 -1.71 15.79 -6.28
N GLY A 578 -1.91 15.92 -4.97
CA GLY A 578 -1.44 17.08 -4.20
C GLY A 578 0.08 17.24 -4.19
N ALA A 579 0.82 16.13 -4.17
CA ALA A 579 2.28 16.14 -4.26
C ALA A 579 2.77 16.60 -5.64
N LEU A 580 2.15 16.08 -6.70
CA LEU A 580 2.46 16.48 -8.07
C LEU A 580 2.19 17.97 -8.28
N ALA A 581 1.03 18.47 -7.82
CA ALA A 581 0.67 19.87 -7.94
C ALA A 581 1.68 20.78 -7.21
N ALA A 582 2.11 20.39 -5.99
CA ALA A 582 3.09 21.15 -5.21
C ALA A 582 4.45 21.21 -5.91
N VAL A 583 4.97 20.03 -6.33
CA VAL A 583 6.28 19.96 -7.01
C VAL A 583 6.27 20.69 -8.35
N LEU A 584 5.22 20.53 -9.16
CA LEU A 584 5.10 21.23 -10.44
C LEU A 584 5.00 22.74 -10.26
N HIS A 585 4.30 23.21 -9.22
CA HIS A 585 4.21 24.62 -8.88
C HIS A 585 5.58 25.22 -8.50
N GLU A 586 6.33 24.52 -7.61
CA GLU A 586 7.66 24.94 -7.16
C GLU A 586 8.70 24.95 -8.29
N MET A 587 8.57 24.01 -9.24
CA MET A 587 9.48 23.88 -10.37
C MET A 587 9.10 24.81 -11.53
N ALA A 588 7.87 25.34 -11.56
CA ALA A 588 7.41 26.26 -12.59
C ALA A 588 8.09 27.63 -12.43
N GLY A 589 8.55 28.21 -13.53
CA GLY A 589 9.00 29.59 -13.51
C GLY A 589 7.81 30.57 -13.34
N PRO A 590 8.07 31.84 -13.02
CA PRO A 590 7.02 32.82 -12.73
C PRO A 590 6.05 33.10 -13.92
N ASP A 591 6.44 32.76 -15.12
CA ASP A 591 5.65 32.93 -16.34
C ASP A 591 5.01 31.62 -16.86
N ALA A 592 5.15 30.50 -16.17
CA ALA A 592 4.62 29.22 -16.60
C ALA A 592 3.11 29.11 -16.32
N LEU A 593 2.35 28.67 -17.34
CA LEU A 593 0.94 28.32 -17.12
C LEU A 593 0.80 27.13 -16.19
N PRO A 594 -0.12 27.17 -15.20
CA PRO A 594 -0.33 26.07 -14.28
C PRO A 594 -0.85 24.83 -15.03
N ILE A 595 -0.26 23.66 -14.75
CA ILE A 595 -0.72 22.38 -15.26
C ILE A 595 -1.94 21.95 -14.45
N ASP A 596 -3.04 21.60 -15.13
CA ASP A 596 -4.22 20.99 -14.50
C ASP A 596 -3.93 19.51 -14.21
N VAL A 597 -3.31 19.24 -13.04
CA VAL A 597 -2.90 17.89 -12.62
C VAL A 597 -4.07 16.90 -12.63
N PRO A 598 -5.27 17.20 -12.09
CA PRO A 598 -6.42 16.31 -12.19
C PRO A 598 -6.79 15.91 -13.62
N ALA A 599 -6.83 16.88 -14.55
CA ALA A 599 -7.15 16.62 -15.95
C ALA A 599 -6.08 15.73 -16.62
N VAL A 600 -4.80 16.02 -16.36
CA VAL A 600 -3.67 15.23 -16.88
C VAL A 600 -3.69 13.80 -16.31
N LEU A 601 -3.94 13.63 -15.02
CA LEU A 601 -4.05 12.29 -14.43
C LEU A 601 -5.22 11.50 -15.03
N GLN A 602 -6.34 12.14 -15.39
CA GLN A 602 -7.42 11.47 -16.10
C GLN A 602 -6.99 11.00 -17.51
N SER A 603 -6.22 11.82 -18.23
CA SER A 603 -5.68 11.43 -19.53
C SER A 603 -4.73 10.24 -19.41
N LEU A 604 -3.79 10.29 -18.46
CA LEU A 604 -2.82 9.21 -18.19
C LEU A 604 -3.48 7.90 -17.75
N LEU A 605 -4.59 7.97 -16.99
CA LEU A 605 -5.44 6.84 -16.67
C LEU A 605 -6.10 6.26 -17.93
N GLY A 606 -6.58 7.14 -18.82
CA GLY A 606 -7.15 6.75 -20.11
C GLY A 606 -6.12 6.10 -21.05
N ALA A 607 -4.87 6.55 -21.01
CA ALA A 607 -3.74 5.96 -21.74
C ALA A 607 -3.19 4.70 -21.09
N GLU A 608 -3.75 4.28 -19.95
CA GLU A 608 -3.35 3.07 -19.19
C GLU A 608 -1.88 3.06 -18.74
N LEU A 609 -1.28 4.21 -18.50
CA LEU A 609 0.08 4.38 -18.00
C LEU A 609 0.13 4.32 -16.46
N ILE A 610 -0.97 4.75 -15.82
CA ILE A 610 -1.12 4.77 -14.37
C ILE A 610 -2.44 4.11 -13.95
N CYS A 611 -2.56 3.76 -12.67
CA CYS A 611 -3.77 3.20 -12.06
C CYS A 611 -4.15 4.01 -10.81
N ARG A 612 -5.44 4.10 -10.49
CA ARG A 612 -5.90 4.65 -9.21
C ARG A 612 -5.70 3.64 -8.09
N VAL A 613 -5.29 4.13 -6.93
CA VAL A 613 -5.24 3.34 -5.70
C VAL A 613 -6.51 3.65 -4.89
N ALA A 614 -7.17 2.62 -4.40
CA ALA A 614 -8.31 2.81 -3.50
C ALA A 614 -7.80 3.13 -2.09
N GLY A 615 -8.19 4.28 -1.58
CA GLY A 615 -7.61 4.85 -0.36
C GLY A 615 -6.34 5.66 -0.67
N SER A 616 -5.82 6.35 0.34
CA SER A 616 -4.56 7.09 0.23
C SER A 616 -3.80 7.00 1.55
N ARG A 617 -2.49 6.93 1.48
CA ARG A 617 -1.61 6.97 2.67
C ARG A 617 -1.58 8.34 3.33
N PHE A 618 -1.95 9.39 2.60
CA PHE A 618 -2.00 10.77 3.10
C PHE A 618 -3.41 11.33 2.90
N GLY A 619 -4.07 11.68 4.00
CA GLY A 619 -5.42 12.22 3.98
C GLY A 619 -5.53 13.49 3.12
N GLY A 620 -6.59 13.58 2.31
CA GLY A 620 -6.86 14.75 1.47
C GLY A 620 -6.15 14.77 0.12
N ALA A 621 -5.32 13.78 -0.22
CA ALA A 621 -4.67 13.64 -1.53
C ALA A 621 -5.07 12.30 -2.17
N ALA A 622 -5.43 12.33 -3.45
CA ALA A 622 -5.71 11.11 -4.21
C ALA A 622 -4.40 10.40 -4.58
N GLU A 623 -4.36 9.07 -4.35
CA GLU A 623 -3.19 8.26 -4.64
C GLU A 623 -3.36 7.55 -5.99
N ALA A 624 -2.29 7.54 -6.78
CA ALA A 624 -2.18 6.77 -8.01
C ALA A 624 -0.85 6.00 -8.04
N GLU A 625 -0.78 4.97 -8.87
CA GLU A 625 0.44 4.20 -9.06
C GLU A 625 0.77 4.01 -10.54
N PHE A 626 2.05 3.90 -10.86
CA PHE A 626 2.49 3.43 -12.17
C PHE A 626 2.00 2.02 -12.41
N ARG A 627 1.44 1.77 -13.58
CA ARG A 627 0.95 0.43 -13.96
C ARG A 627 2.05 -0.64 -13.89
N HIS A 628 3.27 -0.26 -14.27
CA HIS A 628 4.44 -1.13 -14.25
C HIS A 628 5.70 -0.40 -13.78
N ASP A 629 6.52 -1.07 -12.94
CA ASP A 629 7.78 -0.53 -12.45
C ASP A 629 8.75 -0.15 -13.59
N VAL A 630 8.71 -0.87 -14.72
CA VAL A 630 9.56 -0.58 -15.87
C VAL A 630 9.20 0.78 -16.47
N LEU A 631 7.90 1.10 -16.58
CA LEU A 631 7.45 2.41 -17.07
C LEU A 631 7.94 3.55 -16.16
N ARG A 632 7.82 3.37 -14.83
CA ARG A 632 8.37 4.34 -13.87
C ARG A 632 9.86 4.54 -14.06
N ALA A 633 10.61 3.45 -14.22
CA ALA A 633 12.07 3.54 -14.41
C ALA A 633 12.42 4.31 -15.69
N VAL A 634 11.75 4.00 -16.80
CA VAL A 634 11.92 4.72 -18.07
C VAL A 634 11.59 6.19 -17.91
N ALA A 635 10.45 6.54 -17.28
CA ALA A 635 10.07 7.93 -17.03
C ALA A 635 11.10 8.68 -16.17
N TYR A 636 11.63 8.02 -15.11
CA TYR A 636 12.67 8.59 -14.24
C TYR A 636 13.99 8.83 -15.01
N ASP A 637 14.38 7.90 -15.89
CA ASP A 637 15.61 8.00 -16.66
C ASP A 637 15.58 9.14 -17.68
N THR A 638 14.39 9.59 -18.12
CA THR A 638 14.21 10.78 -18.98
C THR A 638 14.43 12.11 -18.24
N LEU A 639 14.45 12.09 -16.89
CA LEU A 639 14.71 13.30 -16.11
C LEU A 639 16.16 13.76 -16.26
N PRO A 640 16.42 15.05 -16.55
CA PRO A 640 17.75 15.62 -16.52
C PRO A 640 18.42 15.41 -15.16
N LEU A 641 19.72 15.05 -15.18
CA LEU A 641 20.48 14.73 -13.96
C LEU A 641 20.56 15.91 -12.99
N ASP A 642 20.62 17.12 -13.50
CA ASP A 642 20.69 18.38 -12.75
C ASP A 642 19.34 18.76 -12.10
N GLU A 643 18.21 18.32 -12.65
CA GLU A 643 16.87 18.55 -12.06
C GLU A 643 16.54 17.56 -10.94
N ARG A 644 17.07 16.34 -10.98
CA ARG A 644 16.74 15.27 -10.03
C ARG A 644 16.89 15.70 -8.57
N PRO A 645 17.98 16.34 -8.14
CA PRO A 645 18.14 16.77 -6.75
C PRO A 645 17.06 17.77 -6.31
N ARG A 646 16.68 18.71 -7.17
CA ARG A 646 15.63 19.69 -6.86
C ARG A 646 14.27 19.03 -6.74
N LEU A 647 13.93 18.11 -7.64
CA LEU A 647 12.69 17.35 -7.58
C LEU A 647 12.58 16.49 -6.33
N HIS A 648 13.68 15.83 -5.93
CA HIS A 648 13.71 15.08 -4.69
C HIS A 648 13.58 15.99 -3.47
N ARG A 649 14.14 17.22 -3.50
CA ARG A 649 13.95 18.19 -2.43
C ARG A 649 12.47 18.57 -2.29
N CYS A 650 11.82 18.99 -3.38
CA CYS A 650 10.40 19.35 -3.38
C CYS A 650 9.52 18.17 -2.92
N ALA A 651 9.87 16.94 -3.29
CA ALA A 651 9.17 15.75 -2.81
C ALA A 651 9.30 15.58 -1.29
N ALA A 652 10.48 15.75 -0.73
CA ALA A 652 10.69 15.70 0.72
C ALA A 652 9.93 16.84 1.44
N ASP A 653 9.96 18.06 0.91
CA ASP A 653 9.28 19.23 1.47
C ASP A 653 7.75 19.05 1.51
N TRP A 654 7.18 18.30 0.56
CA TRP A 654 5.77 17.91 0.60
C TRP A 654 5.51 16.76 1.58
N LEU A 655 6.37 15.73 1.61
CA LEU A 655 6.18 14.55 2.45
C LEU A 655 6.22 14.86 3.95
N VAL A 656 7.10 15.78 4.39
CA VAL A 656 7.27 16.14 5.80
C VAL A 656 5.95 16.65 6.43
N PRO A 657 5.29 17.69 5.92
CA PRO A 657 4.01 18.14 6.47
C PRO A 657 2.87 17.15 6.22
N ALA A 658 2.86 16.43 5.10
CA ALA A 658 1.83 15.44 4.79
C ALA A 658 1.86 14.24 5.76
N ALA A 659 3.04 13.85 6.24
CA ALA A 659 3.20 12.80 7.24
C ALA A 659 2.72 13.19 8.65
N GLY A 660 2.74 14.50 9.01
CA GLY A 660 2.27 15.01 10.29
C GLY A 660 2.83 14.22 11.49
N ASP A 661 1.98 13.80 12.41
CA ASP A 661 2.35 13.00 13.59
C ASP A 661 2.90 11.61 13.25
N ARG A 662 2.70 11.13 12.01
CA ARG A 662 3.22 9.87 11.48
C ARG A 662 4.59 10.01 10.81
N GLY A 663 5.27 11.15 11.01
CA GLY A 663 6.58 11.43 10.41
C GLY A 663 7.61 10.33 10.62
N ASP A 664 7.61 9.67 11.78
CA ASP A 664 8.55 8.57 12.07
C ASP A 664 8.27 7.30 11.24
N GLU A 665 7.03 7.10 10.76
CA GLU A 665 6.70 6.00 9.86
C GLU A 665 7.29 6.20 8.46
N HIS A 666 7.38 7.44 8.02
CA HIS A 666 7.87 7.84 6.71
C HIS A 666 9.33 8.32 6.74
N ALA A 667 9.98 8.27 7.94
CA ALA A 667 11.32 8.84 8.15
C ALA A 667 12.35 8.33 7.15
N LEU A 668 12.34 7.03 6.82
CA LEU A 668 13.27 6.44 5.86
C LEU A 668 13.05 6.98 4.43
N VAL A 669 11.81 7.08 3.98
CA VAL A 669 11.47 7.59 2.64
C VAL A 669 11.87 9.05 2.51
N ILE A 670 11.58 9.86 3.53
CA ILE A 670 11.99 11.28 3.59
C ILE A 670 13.52 11.40 3.56
N ALA A 671 14.24 10.57 4.35
CA ALA A 671 15.69 10.53 4.37
C ALA A 671 16.28 10.23 2.98
N GLU A 672 15.73 9.23 2.27
CA GLU A 672 16.20 8.86 0.93
C GLU A 672 15.94 9.97 -0.11
N HIS A 673 14.83 10.70 -0.02
CA HIS A 673 14.60 11.86 -0.88
C HIS A 673 15.59 12.99 -0.59
N LEU A 674 15.82 13.33 0.67
CA LEU A 674 16.79 14.35 1.07
C LEU A 674 18.23 13.98 0.68
N ASP A 675 18.58 12.70 0.77
CA ASP A 675 19.88 12.21 0.36
C ASP A 675 20.11 12.36 -1.15
N LYS A 676 19.10 11.99 -1.95
CA LYS A 676 19.13 12.22 -3.41
C LYS A 676 19.05 13.70 -3.78
N ALA A 677 18.51 14.53 -2.90
CA ALA A 677 18.56 15.98 -3.00
C ALA A 677 19.90 16.58 -2.57
N VAL A 678 20.87 15.76 -2.19
CA VAL A 678 22.21 16.16 -1.68
C VAL A 678 22.13 17.00 -0.38
N GLN A 679 21.03 16.86 0.38
CA GLN A 679 20.83 17.52 1.68
C GLN A 679 21.32 16.60 2.81
N ARG A 680 22.64 16.37 2.87
CA ARG A 680 23.25 15.34 3.73
C ARG A 680 22.91 15.50 5.22
N SER A 681 22.95 16.72 5.75
CA SER A 681 22.69 16.96 7.18
C SER A 681 21.23 16.69 7.56
N GLU A 682 20.29 17.15 6.74
CA GLU A 682 18.84 16.91 6.95
C GLU A 682 18.52 15.42 6.76
N ALA A 683 19.11 14.77 5.76
CA ALA A 683 18.99 13.32 5.56
C ALA A 683 19.47 12.54 6.78
N ALA A 684 20.60 12.93 7.38
CA ALA A 684 21.13 12.31 8.59
C ALA A 684 20.13 12.35 9.74
N ASP A 685 19.41 13.46 9.92
CA ASP A 685 18.40 13.60 10.99
C ASP A 685 17.23 12.64 10.81
N TRP A 686 16.78 12.47 9.57
CA TRP A 686 15.70 11.54 9.25
C TRP A 686 16.15 10.08 9.31
N TYR A 687 17.38 9.75 8.86
CA TYR A 687 17.96 8.41 9.07
C TYR A 687 18.09 8.09 10.56
N LEU A 688 18.47 9.06 11.41
CA LEU A 688 18.56 8.90 12.85
C LEU A 688 17.17 8.63 13.47
N ARG A 689 16.13 9.33 13.04
CA ARG A 689 14.74 9.06 13.47
C ARG A 689 14.32 7.63 13.09
N ALA A 690 14.59 7.21 11.84
CA ALA A 690 14.31 5.86 11.40
C ALA A 690 15.11 4.81 12.19
N ALA A 691 16.39 5.07 12.48
CA ALA A 691 17.25 4.19 13.28
C ALA A 691 16.74 4.01 14.71
N ARG A 692 16.36 5.10 15.38
CA ARG A 692 15.79 5.07 16.73
C ARG A 692 14.47 4.30 16.78
N ARG A 693 13.61 4.49 15.76
CA ARG A 693 12.37 3.72 15.64
C ARG A 693 12.64 2.23 15.48
N ALA A 694 13.57 1.85 14.59
CA ALA A 694 13.97 0.46 14.39
C ALA A 694 14.55 -0.16 15.68
N ALA A 695 15.39 0.58 16.41
CA ALA A 695 15.95 0.15 17.69
C ALA A 695 14.85 -0.06 18.75
N ALA A 696 13.86 0.84 18.82
CA ALA A 696 12.71 0.73 19.71
C ALA A 696 11.84 -0.51 19.40
N GLN A 697 11.84 -0.97 18.16
CA GLN A 697 11.17 -2.20 17.73
C GLN A 697 12.07 -3.45 17.82
N ALA A 698 13.26 -3.33 18.43
CA ALA A 698 14.30 -4.38 18.49
C ALA A 698 14.74 -4.94 17.12
N LEU A 699 14.60 -4.14 16.05
CA LEU A 699 15.08 -4.44 14.70
C LEU A 699 16.55 -4.01 14.58
N PHE A 700 17.43 -4.67 15.34
CA PHE A 700 18.80 -4.21 15.54
C PHE A 700 19.61 -4.16 14.25
N THR A 701 19.45 -5.11 13.33
CA THR A 701 20.14 -5.13 12.04
C THR A 701 19.82 -3.86 11.24
N ASP A 702 18.53 -3.52 11.12
CA ASP A 702 18.10 -2.32 10.42
C ASP A 702 18.50 -1.05 11.15
N ALA A 703 18.33 -1.03 12.48
CA ALA A 703 18.74 0.11 13.30
C ALA A 703 20.23 0.42 13.11
N LEU A 704 21.11 -0.59 13.20
CA LEU A 704 22.55 -0.41 13.05
C LEU A 704 22.94 0.05 11.66
N ARG A 705 22.29 -0.47 10.62
CA ARG A 705 22.46 0.01 9.24
C ARG A 705 22.05 1.48 9.10
N LEU A 706 20.89 1.85 9.63
CA LEU A 706 20.39 3.23 9.55
C LEU A 706 21.21 4.22 10.39
N PHE A 707 21.74 3.80 11.55
CA PHE A 707 22.72 4.59 12.30
C PHE A 707 23.99 4.82 11.47
N ALA A 708 24.50 3.80 10.79
CA ALA A 708 25.68 3.94 9.93
C ALA A 708 25.41 4.94 8.77
N GLU A 709 24.22 4.88 8.14
CA GLU A 709 23.82 5.84 7.11
C GLU A 709 23.75 7.28 7.66
N ALA A 710 23.25 7.46 8.89
CA ALA A 710 23.21 8.75 9.54
C ALA A 710 24.62 9.28 9.85
N VAL A 711 25.48 8.43 10.42
CA VAL A 711 26.87 8.77 10.78
C VAL A 711 27.69 9.20 9.55
N ASP A 712 27.52 8.52 8.40
CA ASP A 712 28.24 8.84 7.17
C ASP A 712 27.88 10.23 6.61
N ARG A 713 26.65 10.69 6.86
CA ARG A 713 26.14 11.97 6.35
C ARG A 713 26.35 13.16 7.27
N LEU A 714 26.68 12.91 8.55
CA LEU A 714 26.94 13.98 9.52
C LEU A 714 28.32 14.61 9.27
N GLU A 715 28.33 15.92 9.08
CA GLU A 715 29.56 16.73 8.89
C GLU A 715 30.16 17.20 10.21
N ASP A 716 29.30 17.46 11.22
CA ASP A 716 29.76 17.86 12.54
C ASP A 716 30.40 16.69 13.31
N PRO A 717 31.70 16.75 13.63
CA PRO A 717 32.40 15.67 14.31
C PRO A 717 31.86 15.35 15.70
N ALA A 718 31.38 16.37 16.43
CA ALA A 718 30.88 16.19 17.79
C ALA A 718 29.54 15.41 17.74
N ARG A 719 28.61 15.84 16.88
CA ARG A 719 27.34 15.19 16.66
C ARG A 719 27.51 13.76 16.09
N ARG A 720 28.49 13.57 15.22
CA ARG A 720 28.83 12.24 14.70
C ARG A 720 29.22 11.26 15.80
N ILE A 721 30.02 11.69 16.79
CA ILE A 721 30.39 10.87 17.95
C ILE A 721 29.16 10.56 18.82
N ASP A 722 28.26 11.51 19.02
CA ASP A 722 27.05 11.27 19.79
C ASP A 722 26.17 10.20 19.16
N VAL A 723 25.97 10.23 17.83
CA VAL A 723 25.22 9.19 17.08
C VAL A 723 25.96 7.84 17.10
N LEU A 724 27.29 7.85 17.03
CA LEU A 724 28.08 6.62 17.19
C LEU A 724 27.90 6.00 18.59
N LEU A 725 27.80 6.80 19.64
CA LEU A 725 27.52 6.28 20.97
C LEU A 725 26.11 5.67 21.09
N GLU A 726 25.10 6.23 20.41
CA GLU A 726 23.77 5.62 20.32
C GLU A 726 23.82 4.29 19.53
N GLN A 727 24.58 4.25 18.42
CA GLN A 727 24.83 3.03 17.67
C GLN A 727 25.50 1.95 18.51
N ILE A 728 26.54 2.33 19.27
CA ILE A 728 27.26 1.44 20.20
C ILE A 728 26.35 0.91 21.29
N TYR A 729 25.51 1.76 21.87
CA TYR A 729 24.49 1.34 22.85
C TYR A 729 23.57 0.26 22.24
N THR A 730 23.13 0.48 21.00
CA THR A 730 22.31 -0.48 20.25
C THR A 730 23.07 -1.78 19.96
N MET A 731 24.37 -1.72 19.59
CA MET A 731 25.23 -2.90 19.39
C MET A 731 25.35 -3.74 20.66
N VAL A 732 25.63 -3.08 21.79
CA VAL A 732 25.78 -3.76 23.09
C VAL A 732 24.48 -4.48 23.47
N THR A 733 23.34 -3.80 23.25
CA THR A 733 22.03 -4.37 23.53
C THR A 733 21.69 -5.53 22.57
N ALA A 734 22.17 -5.46 21.32
CA ALA A 734 22.03 -6.53 20.33
C ALA A 734 23.00 -7.71 20.54
N GLY A 735 23.86 -7.65 21.55
CA GLY A 735 24.88 -8.65 21.81
C GLY A 735 26.12 -8.60 20.91
N ARG A 736 26.27 -7.53 20.07
CA ARG A 736 27.44 -7.30 19.19
C ARG A 736 28.58 -6.62 19.94
N HIS A 737 29.05 -7.26 21.01
CA HIS A 737 29.99 -6.66 21.95
C HIS A 737 31.39 -6.41 21.35
N ASP A 738 31.85 -7.28 20.46
CA ASP A 738 33.19 -7.12 19.85
C ASP A 738 33.23 -5.92 18.91
N ASP A 739 32.18 -5.77 18.09
CA ASP A 739 32.05 -4.62 17.19
C ASP A 739 31.99 -3.31 18.00
N ALA A 740 31.22 -3.31 19.09
CA ALA A 740 31.12 -2.17 20.00
C ALA A 740 32.48 -1.82 20.63
N LYS A 741 33.25 -2.83 21.09
CA LYS A 741 34.62 -2.61 21.61
C LYS A 741 35.53 -1.95 20.58
N CYS A 742 35.51 -2.42 19.32
CA CYS A 742 36.30 -1.85 18.25
C CYS A 742 36.04 -0.35 18.05
N LEU A 743 34.79 0.09 18.16
CA LEU A 743 34.40 1.50 18.01
C LEU A 743 34.72 2.33 19.28
N LEU A 744 34.67 1.73 20.48
CA LEU A 744 34.94 2.39 21.74
C LEU A 744 36.43 2.63 21.99
N GLN A 745 37.30 1.71 21.59
CA GLN A 745 38.75 1.80 21.86
C GLN A 745 39.37 3.09 21.37
N PRO A 746 39.15 3.58 20.13
CA PRO A 746 39.69 4.86 19.66
C PRO A 746 39.19 6.06 20.46
N MET A 747 37.93 6.00 20.97
CA MET A 747 37.34 7.11 21.77
C MET A 747 37.98 7.24 23.14
N LEU A 748 38.53 6.14 23.67
CA LEU A 748 39.15 6.08 24.99
C LEU A 748 40.67 6.25 24.94
N ALA A 749 41.26 6.42 23.78
CA ALA A 749 42.70 6.65 23.62
C ALA A 749 43.11 8.02 24.23
N PRO A 750 44.34 8.14 24.79
CA PRO A 750 44.80 9.38 25.43
C PRO A 750 44.83 10.59 24.50
N ASP A 751 45.06 10.39 23.21
CA ASP A 751 45.13 11.39 22.14
C ASP A 751 43.79 11.58 21.40
N SER A 752 42.70 11.03 21.94
CA SER A 752 41.38 11.11 21.36
C SER A 752 40.89 12.57 21.32
N ARG A 753 40.32 12.97 20.19
CA ARG A 753 39.67 14.29 19.99
C ARG A 753 38.19 14.34 20.46
N VAL A 754 37.77 13.33 21.17
CA VAL A 754 36.40 13.21 21.71
C VAL A 754 36.26 14.09 22.96
N SER A 755 35.12 14.76 23.11
CA SER A 755 34.88 15.60 24.32
C SER A 755 34.86 14.74 25.59
N MET A 756 35.17 15.39 26.75
CA MET A 756 35.18 14.67 28.03
C MET A 756 33.83 13.98 28.33
N SER A 757 32.71 14.65 28.08
CA SER A 757 31.37 14.05 28.23
C SER A 757 31.19 12.78 27.38
N GLN A 758 31.61 12.83 26.12
CA GLN A 758 31.54 11.68 25.19
C GLN A 758 32.50 10.55 25.63
N GLN A 759 33.70 10.89 26.15
CA GLN A 759 34.61 9.89 26.71
C GLN A 759 34.00 9.20 27.95
N LEU A 760 33.31 9.94 28.83
CA LEU A 760 32.66 9.36 29.99
C LEU A 760 31.54 8.40 29.61
N ARG A 761 30.74 8.76 28.60
CA ARG A 761 29.72 7.86 28.01
C ARG A 761 30.37 6.62 27.41
N ALA A 762 31.47 6.77 26.67
CA ALA A 762 32.22 5.64 26.10
C ALA A 762 32.78 4.70 27.18
N ARG A 763 33.30 5.24 28.31
CA ARG A 763 33.75 4.43 29.45
C ARG A 763 32.62 3.65 30.10
N SER A 764 31.46 4.26 30.21
CA SER A 764 30.24 3.62 30.74
C SER A 764 29.84 2.40 29.87
N GLU A 765 29.83 2.54 28.55
CA GLU A 765 29.50 1.45 27.64
C GLU A 765 30.57 0.34 27.66
N MET A 766 31.86 0.72 27.72
CA MET A 766 32.94 -0.28 27.84
C MET A 766 32.83 -1.06 29.13
N ALA A 767 32.54 -0.40 30.26
CA ALA A 767 32.32 -1.06 31.55
C ALA A 767 31.12 -2.04 31.49
N ARG A 768 30.04 -1.64 30.80
CA ARG A 768 28.87 -2.49 30.60
C ARG A 768 29.21 -3.75 29.82
N ILE A 769 30.05 -3.66 28.79
CA ILE A 769 30.49 -4.82 28.01
C ILE A 769 31.32 -5.77 28.88
N HIS A 770 32.30 -5.24 29.65
CA HIS A 770 33.10 -6.07 30.54
C HIS A 770 32.27 -6.76 31.62
N ALA A 771 31.25 -6.10 32.17
CA ALA A 771 30.37 -6.71 33.14
C ALA A 771 29.44 -7.78 32.55
N LEU A 772 28.80 -7.49 31.40
CA LEU A 772 27.75 -8.36 30.83
C LEU A 772 28.28 -9.57 30.07
N ARG A 773 29.40 -9.38 29.32
CA ARG A 773 29.94 -10.41 28.46
C ARG A 773 31.11 -11.15 29.10
N ASP A 774 32.10 -10.37 29.58
CA ASP A 774 33.37 -10.93 30.00
C ASP A 774 33.31 -11.44 31.46
N GLY A 775 32.30 -11.03 32.24
CA GLY A 775 32.23 -11.28 33.68
C GLY A 775 33.36 -10.62 34.45
N ASP A 776 34.07 -9.69 33.82
CA ASP A 776 35.19 -8.96 34.40
C ASP A 776 34.69 -7.71 35.17
N PHE A 777 34.13 -8.00 36.34
CA PHE A 777 33.57 -6.94 37.22
C PHE A 777 34.65 -6.01 37.78
N GLN A 778 35.90 -6.47 37.86
CA GLN A 778 37.01 -5.65 38.36
C GLN A 778 37.39 -4.55 37.35
N THR A 779 37.56 -4.91 36.10
CA THR A 779 37.82 -3.95 35.02
C THR A 779 36.63 -3.01 34.83
N ALA A 780 35.39 -3.52 34.90
CA ALA A 780 34.19 -2.69 34.81
C ALA A 780 34.14 -1.62 35.94
N GLU A 781 34.40 -2.05 37.19
CA GLU A 781 34.41 -1.16 38.33
C GLU A 781 35.51 -0.09 38.20
N ARG A 782 36.72 -0.48 37.81
CA ARG A 782 37.82 0.48 37.61
C ARG A 782 37.46 1.53 36.55
N LEU A 783 36.92 1.12 35.39
CA LEU A 783 36.49 2.02 34.32
C LEU A 783 35.45 3.04 34.83
N LEU A 784 34.51 2.62 35.67
CA LEU A 784 33.48 3.49 36.22
C LEU A 784 34.07 4.44 37.26
N LEU A 785 34.94 3.96 38.16
CA LEU A 785 35.60 4.81 39.18
C LEU A 785 36.54 5.83 38.52
N ASP A 786 37.33 5.43 37.52
CA ASP A 786 38.18 6.35 36.74
C ASP A 786 37.31 7.41 36.04
N GLY A 787 36.16 7.03 35.49
CA GLY A 787 35.20 7.96 34.91
C GLY A 787 34.59 8.93 35.93
N ILE A 788 34.21 8.44 37.10
CA ILE A 788 33.68 9.27 38.22
C ILE A 788 34.72 10.27 38.69
N ALA A 789 36.00 9.91 38.72
CA ALA A 789 37.08 10.82 39.10
C ALA A 789 37.25 12.00 38.12
N LEU A 790 36.81 11.81 36.85
CA LEU A 790 36.87 12.84 35.80
C LEU A 790 35.60 13.74 35.77
N LEU A 791 34.52 13.40 36.46
CA LEU A 791 33.29 14.19 36.49
C LEU A 791 33.46 15.67 36.81
N PRO A 792 34.41 16.09 37.67
CA PRO A 792 34.63 17.52 37.90
C PRO A 792 35.09 18.33 36.68
N GLN A 793 35.47 17.66 35.61
CA GLN A 793 35.90 18.28 34.34
C GLN A 793 34.75 18.55 33.37
N VAL A 794 33.53 18.10 33.66
CA VAL A 794 32.32 18.35 32.87
C VAL A 794 31.34 19.23 33.64
N ALA A 795 30.37 19.81 32.97
CA ALA A 795 29.34 20.62 33.57
C ALA A 795 28.54 19.84 34.63
N ALA A 796 28.11 20.54 35.71
CA ALA A 796 27.39 19.90 36.80
C ALA A 796 26.03 19.29 36.39
N ASP A 797 25.48 19.68 35.24
CA ASP A 797 24.25 19.20 34.64
C ASP A 797 24.51 18.17 33.52
N ASP A 798 25.76 17.75 33.30
CA ASP A 798 26.09 16.72 32.30
C ASP A 798 25.48 15.37 32.68
N PRO A 799 24.79 14.70 31.78
CA PRO A 799 24.14 13.42 32.04
C PRO A 799 25.10 12.31 32.53
N SER A 800 26.40 12.44 32.25
CA SER A 800 27.42 11.47 32.66
C SER A 800 27.54 11.34 34.20
N HIS A 801 27.18 12.40 34.95
CA HIS A 801 27.14 12.35 36.40
C HIS A 801 26.19 11.29 36.92
N HIS A 802 25.00 11.23 36.35
CA HIS A 802 23.99 10.23 36.72
C HIS A 802 24.34 8.85 36.16
N LEU A 803 24.72 8.76 34.86
CA LEU A 803 24.97 7.54 34.16
C LEU A 803 26.03 6.66 34.81
N LEU A 804 27.23 7.23 35.10
CA LEU A 804 28.33 6.47 35.69
C LEU A 804 28.04 5.99 37.10
N GLN A 805 27.45 6.87 37.94
CA GLN A 805 27.14 6.50 39.32
C GLN A 805 26.00 5.49 39.42
N HIS A 806 25.00 5.62 38.56
CA HIS A 806 23.94 4.61 38.44
C HIS A 806 24.48 3.24 38.02
N GLN A 807 25.33 3.19 36.99
CA GLN A 807 25.95 1.93 36.55
C GLN A 807 26.88 1.31 37.59
N LEU A 808 27.62 2.13 38.34
CA LEU A 808 28.42 1.64 39.46
C LEU A 808 27.53 1.02 40.54
N GLY A 809 26.40 1.65 40.87
CA GLY A 809 25.44 1.09 41.84
C GLY A 809 24.85 -0.23 41.35
N ILE A 810 24.47 -0.36 40.09
CA ILE A 810 24.02 -1.63 39.48
C ILE A 810 25.09 -2.69 39.52
N LEU A 811 26.35 -2.34 39.20
CA LEU A 811 27.48 -3.25 39.28
C LEU A 811 27.69 -3.77 40.70
N GLN A 812 27.62 -2.88 41.71
CA GLN A 812 27.74 -3.24 43.11
C GLN A 812 26.62 -4.19 43.57
N ILE A 813 25.38 -3.98 43.10
CA ILE A 813 24.27 -4.92 43.33
C ILE A 813 24.58 -6.28 42.72
N THR A 814 25.05 -6.31 41.48
CA THR A 814 25.33 -7.53 40.74
C THR A 814 26.40 -8.39 41.43
N VAL A 815 27.40 -7.73 42.02
CA VAL A 815 28.45 -8.45 42.78
C VAL A 815 28.13 -8.65 44.27
N GLY A 816 26.90 -8.33 44.73
CA GLY A 816 26.44 -8.54 46.09
C GLY A 816 26.92 -7.52 47.13
N ARG A 817 27.52 -6.41 46.69
CA ARG A 817 27.99 -5.31 47.61
C ARG A 817 26.85 -4.32 47.87
N TYR A 818 25.78 -4.81 48.54
CA TYR A 818 24.55 -4.04 48.72
C TYR A 818 24.70 -2.76 49.52
N SER A 819 25.52 -2.75 50.59
CA SER A 819 25.75 -1.53 51.39
C SER A 819 26.42 -0.41 50.57
N ALA A 820 27.43 -0.74 49.79
CA ALA A 820 28.10 0.20 48.91
C ALA A 820 27.15 0.73 47.83
N ALA A 821 26.26 -0.15 47.27
CA ALA A 821 25.22 0.23 46.31
C ALA A 821 24.24 1.24 46.92
N VAL A 822 23.78 1.03 48.17
CA VAL A 822 22.92 1.99 48.87
C VAL A 822 23.59 3.37 48.96
N ASP A 823 24.86 3.41 49.37
CA ASP A 823 25.60 4.66 49.50
C ASP A 823 25.75 5.38 48.13
N THR A 824 26.05 4.63 47.09
CA THR A 824 26.24 5.20 45.76
C THR A 824 24.92 5.72 45.18
N LEU A 825 23.84 4.92 45.24
CA LEU A 825 22.56 5.29 44.65
C LEU A 825 21.78 6.32 45.46
N THR A 826 21.96 6.36 46.81
CA THR A 826 21.31 7.35 47.68
C THR A 826 21.84 8.74 47.39
N ARG A 827 23.15 8.90 47.17
CA ARG A 827 23.72 10.19 46.76
C ARG A 827 23.11 10.71 45.45
N LEU A 828 22.81 9.84 44.50
CA LEU A 828 22.18 10.24 43.25
C LEU A 828 20.79 10.84 43.43
N ILE A 829 19.97 10.31 44.36
CA ILE A 829 18.60 10.77 44.54
C ILE A 829 18.51 12.03 45.44
N GLN A 830 19.59 12.46 46.08
CA GLN A 830 19.61 13.68 46.88
C GLN A 830 19.55 14.98 46.06
N HIS A 831 19.96 14.92 44.77
CA HIS A 831 19.90 16.07 43.88
C HIS A 831 18.54 16.12 43.15
N PRO A 832 17.89 17.31 43.05
CA PRO A 832 16.61 17.40 42.31
C PRO A 832 16.82 17.19 40.83
N ALA A 833 15.97 16.35 40.21
CA ALA A 833 15.98 16.11 38.78
C ALA A 833 15.42 17.33 38.02
N LYS A 834 16.20 17.92 37.12
CA LYS A 834 15.88 19.16 36.39
C LYS A 834 15.23 18.86 35.02
N SER A 835 15.58 17.75 34.38
CA SER A 835 15.05 17.36 33.05
C SER A 835 14.08 16.16 33.13
N ILE A 836 13.33 15.91 32.06
CA ILE A 836 12.47 14.71 31.93
C ILE A 836 13.33 13.45 31.99
N GLU A 837 14.49 13.50 31.37
CA GLU A 837 15.41 12.36 31.25
C GLU A 837 16.04 12.04 32.64
N GLU A 838 16.45 13.05 33.40
CA GLU A 838 16.91 12.88 34.78
C GLU A 838 15.80 12.34 35.71
N ARG A 839 14.56 12.75 35.54
CA ARG A 839 13.40 12.20 36.29
C ARG A 839 13.19 10.73 35.97
N ARG A 840 13.34 10.32 34.73
CA ARG A 840 13.25 8.91 34.31
C ARG A 840 14.38 8.10 34.93
N CYS A 841 15.62 8.56 34.81
CA CYS A 841 16.78 7.92 35.42
C CYS A 841 16.66 7.82 36.96
N ARG A 842 16.06 8.82 37.61
CA ARG A 842 15.76 8.81 39.05
C ARG A 842 14.76 7.71 39.41
N GLY A 843 13.73 7.44 38.57
CA GLY A 843 12.80 6.32 38.73
C GLY A 843 13.52 4.99 38.75
N TRP A 844 14.44 4.77 37.84
CA TRP A 844 15.27 3.56 37.79
C TRP A 844 16.18 3.43 39.01
N THR A 845 16.81 4.54 39.46
CA THR A 845 17.66 4.56 40.64
C THR A 845 16.88 4.23 41.92
N LEU A 846 15.65 4.76 42.07
CA LEU A 846 14.76 4.44 43.17
C LEU A 846 14.41 2.97 43.20
N ASN A 847 14.16 2.38 42.03
CA ASN A 847 13.85 0.97 41.91
C ASN A 847 15.05 0.08 42.25
N ALA A 848 16.26 0.45 41.79
CA ALA A 848 17.51 -0.21 42.16
C ALA A 848 17.77 -0.16 43.66
N LEU A 849 17.53 1.00 44.29
CA LEU A 849 17.60 1.16 45.75
C LEU A 849 16.56 0.28 46.47
N ALA A 850 15.32 0.24 45.98
CA ALA A 850 14.28 -0.64 46.54
C ALA A 850 14.72 -2.10 46.52
N HIS A 851 15.29 -2.53 45.43
CA HIS A 851 15.84 -3.91 45.24
C HIS A 851 16.96 -4.15 46.28
N THR A 852 17.87 -3.22 46.41
CA THR A 852 19.02 -3.34 47.34
C THR A 852 18.56 -3.40 48.81
N HIS A 853 17.61 -2.57 49.22
CA HIS A 853 17.05 -2.61 50.57
C HIS A 853 16.28 -3.93 50.85
N ALA A 854 15.59 -4.46 49.85
CA ALA A 854 14.95 -5.75 50.00
C ALA A 854 15.96 -6.88 50.26
N HIS A 855 17.11 -6.87 49.59
CA HIS A 855 18.20 -7.82 49.85
C HIS A 855 18.88 -7.64 51.18
N LEU A 856 18.90 -6.43 51.71
CA LEU A 856 19.40 -6.14 53.08
C LEU A 856 18.39 -6.44 54.19
N GLY A 857 17.17 -6.91 53.84
CA GLY A 857 16.09 -7.24 54.80
C GLY A 857 15.25 -6.03 55.23
N ASP A 858 15.53 -4.82 54.75
CA ASP A 858 14.76 -3.61 55.05
C ASP A 858 13.54 -3.48 54.15
N SER A 859 12.55 -4.35 54.39
CA SER A 859 11.31 -4.43 53.60
C SER A 859 10.49 -3.12 53.62
N ALA A 860 10.49 -2.39 54.73
CA ALA A 860 9.74 -1.14 54.86
C ALA A 860 10.31 -0.06 53.93
N ARG A 861 11.62 0.09 53.91
CA ARG A 861 12.32 1.06 53.03
C ARG A 861 12.21 0.65 51.56
N ALA A 862 12.30 -0.63 51.25
CA ALA A 862 12.14 -1.17 49.91
C ALA A 862 10.73 -0.87 49.32
N ILE A 863 9.68 -1.04 50.13
CA ILE A 863 8.31 -0.72 49.74
C ILE A 863 8.16 0.80 49.51
N ALA A 864 8.63 1.63 50.42
CA ALA A 864 8.54 3.09 50.29
C ALA A 864 9.24 3.59 49.01
N LEU A 865 10.48 3.16 48.75
CA LEU A 865 11.23 3.51 47.54
C LEU A 865 10.56 3.03 46.27
N SER A 866 9.98 1.82 46.28
CA SER A 866 9.28 1.33 45.10
C SER A 866 7.96 2.06 44.85
N GLN A 867 7.28 2.55 45.88
CA GLN A 867 6.10 3.44 45.74
C GLN A 867 6.48 4.80 45.17
N ASP A 868 7.61 5.35 45.59
CA ASP A 868 8.14 6.63 45.05
C ASP A 868 8.56 6.44 43.58
N ALA A 869 9.16 5.30 43.23
CA ALA A 869 9.48 4.96 41.85
C ALA A 869 8.22 4.83 40.99
N ASP A 870 7.18 4.13 41.46
CA ASP A 870 5.89 3.96 40.80
C ASP A 870 5.21 5.35 40.57
N ARG A 871 5.14 6.19 41.58
CA ARG A 871 4.58 7.55 41.45
C ARG A 871 5.31 8.37 40.41
N LEU A 872 6.64 8.47 40.51
CA LEU A 872 7.46 9.22 39.57
C LEU A 872 7.37 8.69 38.14
N ALA A 873 7.29 7.37 38.00
CA ALA A 873 7.15 6.72 36.72
C ALA A 873 5.78 7.00 36.05
N ARG A 874 4.70 7.02 36.83
CA ARG A 874 3.37 7.40 36.33
C ARG A 874 3.32 8.85 35.88
N GLU A 875 3.94 9.78 36.65
CA GLU A 875 4.06 11.19 36.28
C GLU A 875 4.84 11.40 34.97
N ASN A 876 5.85 10.57 34.73
CA ASN A 876 6.67 10.62 33.52
C ASN A 876 6.16 9.73 32.37
N ASN A 877 5.01 9.08 32.52
CA ASN A 877 4.45 8.13 31.59
C ASN A 877 5.45 6.99 31.22
N ASP A 878 6.13 6.44 32.23
CA ASP A 878 7.11 5.33 32.13
C ASP A 878 6.52 4.04 32.71
N PRO A 879 5.73 3.29 31.94
CA PRO A 879 5.04 2.07 32.41
C PRO A 879 6.00 0.98 32.86
N ARG A 880 7.21 0.98 32.37
CA ARG A 880 8.23 -0.01 32.69
C ARG A 880 8.74 0.14 34.11
N THR A 881 9.09 1.36 34.51
CA THR A 881 9.48 1.63 35.90
C THR A 881 8.30 1.35 36.82
N VAL A 882 7.06 1.60 36.41
CA VAL A 882 5.84 1.22 37.14
C VAL A 882 5.79 -0.29 37.35
N MET A 883 5.96 -1.09 36.29
CA MET A 883 5.95 -2.54 36.40
C MET A 883 7.07 -3.08 37.29
N ALA A 884 8.29 -2.56 37.12
CA ALA A 884 9.43 -2.95 37.94
C ALA A 884 9.19 -2.64 39.42
N ALA A 885 8.62 -1.48 39.73
CA ALA A 885 8.26 -1.11 41.08
C ALA A 885 7.17 -2.00 41.71
N ILE A 886 6.17 -2.38 40.94
CA ILE A 886 5.12 -3.32 41.37
C ILE A 886 5.72 -4.72 41.59
N ALA A 887 6.54 -5.21 40.64
CA ALA A 887 7.22 -6.49 40.76
C ALA A 887 8.15 -6.53 41.98
N GLN A 888 8.86 -5.42 42.25
CA GLN A 888 9.70 -5.30 43.43
C GLN A 888 8.90 -5.43 44.74
N ARG A 889 7.73 -4.80 44.84
CA ARG A 889 6.80 -4.99 45.97
C ARG A 889 6.32 -6.43 46.08
N GLY A 890 6.07 -7.12 44.96
CA GLY A 890 5.75 -8.53 44.90
C GLY A 890 6.87 -9.43 45.44
N LEU A 891 8.13 -9.09 45.11
CA LEU A 891 9.31 -9.80 45.66
C LEU A 891 9.42 -9.63 47.19
N VAL A 892 9.22 -8.41 47.69
CA VAL A 892 9.22 -8.13 49.12
C VAL A 892 8.10 -8.87 49.84
N ALA A 893 6.88 -8.89 49.31
CA ALA A 893 5.76 -9.63 49.85
C ALA A 893 6.06 -11.16 49.89
N ARG A 894 6.68 -11.69 48.86
CA ARG A 894 7.12 -13.12 48.82
C ARG A 894 8.16 -13.40 49.91
N GLN A 895 9.13 -12.53 50.10
CA GLN A 895 10.15 -12.68 51.13
C GLN A 895 9.54 -12.64 52.54
N ALA A 896 8.49 -11.83 52.73
CA ALA A 896 7.74 -11.73 53.96
C ALA A 896 6.76 -12.93 54.24
N GLY A 897 6.63 -13.85 53.25
CA GLY A 897 5.71 -14.96 53.33
C GLY A 897 4.25 -14.64 52.97
N ASP A 898 3.95 -13.41 52.51
CA ASP A 898 2.62 -13.01 52.03
C ASP A 898 2.45 -13.37 50.55
N TRP A 899 2.21 -14.65 50.32
CA TRP A 899 2.04 -15.24 49.00
C TRP A 899 0.81 -14.67 48.26
N ALA A 900 -0.26 -14.32 49.01
CA ALA A 900 -1.47 -13.79 48.39
C ALA A 900 -1.24 -12.39 47.81
N LEU A 901 -0.53 -11.54 48.54
CA LEU A 901 -0.14 -10.20 48.07
C LEU A 901 0.88 -10.30 46.93
N ALA A 902 1.87 -11.19 47.05
CA ALA A 902 2.87 -11.42 46.00
C ALA A 902 2.21 -11.84 44.68
N TYR A 903 1.28 -12.79 44.71
CA TYR A 903 0.56 -13.26 43.54
C TYR A 903 -0.26 -12.13 42.88
N ARG A 904 -0.98 -11.33 43.68
CA ARG A 904 -1.72 -10.16 43.17
C ARG A 904 -0.81 -9.14 42.50
N LEU A 905 0.32 -8.77 43.15
CA LEU A 905 1.26 -7.78 42.63
C LEU A 905 1.96 -8.28 41.34
N PHE A 906 2.37 -9.55 41.29
CA PHE A 906 2.92 -10.09 40.05
C PHE A 906 1.87 -10.19 38.95
N GLY A 907 0.62 -10.51 39.28
CA GLY A 907 -0.50 -10.47 38.35
C GLY A 907 -0.80 -9.07 37.83
N GLU A 908 -0.74 -8.05 38.71
CA GLU A 908 -0.87 -6.62 38.30
C GLU A 908 0.29 -6.19 37.38
N ALA A 909 1.54 -6.52 37.75
CA ALA A 909 2.70 -6.24 36.90
C ALA A 909 2.57 -6.94 35.55
N GLN A 910 2.10 -8.19 35.51
CA GLN A 910 1.87 -8.95 34.30
C GLN A 910 0.72 -8.34 33.45
N GLN A 911 -0.38 -7.92 34.08
CA GLN A 911 -1.47 -7.24 33.38
C GLN A 911 -1.04 -5.88 32.80
N LEU A 912 -0.25 -5.12 33.53
CA LEU A 912 0.37 -3.89 33.04
C LEU A 912 1.34 -4.18 31.90
N ASN A 913 2.12 -5.24 31.99
CA ASN A 913 2.95 -5.70 30.89
C ASN A 913 2.10 -6.06 29.64
N HIS A 914 0.94 -6.69 29.83
CA HIS A 914 0.00 -6.99 28.72
C HIS A 914 -0.73 -5.74 28.18
N ARG A 915 -0.97 -4.73 29.00
CA ARG A 915 -1.65 -3.47 28.58
C ARG A 915 -0.69 -2.49 27.90
N HIS A 916 0.56 -2.54 28.24
CA HIS A 916 1.61 -1.67 27.71
C HIS A 916 2.61 -2.47 26.83
N ALA A 917 2.48 -3.81 26.82
CA ALA A 917 3.13 -4.72 25.87
C ALA A 917 2.30 -4.85 24.56
#